data_cfc8227ab3203e08c64a617ad9f7bf50
#
_entry.id   cfc8227ab3203e08c64a617ad9f7bf50
#
_cell.length_a   1.000
_cell.length_b   1.000
_cell.length_c   1.000
_cell.angle_alpha   90.00
_cell.angle_beta   90.00
_cell.angle_gamma   90.00
#
_symmetry.space_group_name_H-M   'P 1'
#
loop_
_entity.id
_entity.type
_entity.pdbx_description
1 polymer ?
#
loop_
_entity_poly.entity_id
_entity_poly.type
_entity_poly.pdbx_seq_one_letter_code
_entity_poly.pdbx_strand_id
1 'polypeptide(L)'
;MKNALKRKLVFLLLLVAVIATSSLTVMSSAQQQAPLFSMTLIAPGNANLVRRQWGQIIANALQQAGIDAKIVYLGWGPVFDRAVIPSRQNVGKTYADGGFDAVFIGQTPGLIPNPLAAGYYGGDPAYFAPDGLNFELYNNATGNSVLEQYVTSSSDSQRQSLMKQWQAIVFDDLPESEILYEQFVIAANPALSGYGWTYFNVGPTPQWLKGKTSVTYASTGELLTFLPPLSQSWYDAIAFQPMYDQMAIWTNDYPNRIRVPSVLQNWTSSDQGRVWTLKVRNGINWHDGVPLNADDILWTFYMNINPEGGSAQVGITSGAIGTKVNFKWLNGTTTVFQLPGATEVREGTIEAVDALTVKVTLPVFKLGKPYLLFDPELLTSNANPATGTVQPKHVYEQFPPSQWANLPCATPGTPNVQYKVGGVTKTLSGPIGCGPYKFASWDSVTQVLHLTKNGDYWNKTALENAKLFGVQDYYVKYIPGKESALAALKNGEVDLLDGNYLIHREKGTIDPSWGKVIMMGDGRQYLAYNMKHPILGTGTATPLGKQDPTKAAFAARCVRKAIDYLIPRDLIIQNLLAGDALPGTTHMLPDQAFYDSSIKARPYDLQQALRYLALAGYNVPSNPVPIAPSISSFIVGMSTHITGVFSNPVTGEKYDGMVAVIQETKDNATWKNVATGETDSQGKFDVVITPSDKGAYWYRAYFPGATAADAAFAGAAGANFDYSALPTVLPPVYSLQYTKVSVSTLQDTLQSLATKDQVTSAQNSITSLQAQVSQLTGVAYGAIAVAVVLGLIAIVLAMRKKS
;
A
#
# COMPACT_ATOMS: atom_id res chain seq x y z
N MET A 1 -45.15 -40.01 30.33
CA MET A 1 -44.13 -38.98 30.17
C MET A 1 -43.20 -39.16 28.99
N LYS A 2 -42.58 -40.31 28.73
CA LYS A 2 -41.65 -40.53 27.60
C LYS A 2 -42.22 -40.28 26.19
N ASN A 3 -43.49 -40.57 25.93
CA ASN A 3 -44.15 -40.37 24.65
C ASN A 3 -44.53 -38.90 24.35
N ALA A 4 -44.79 -38.09 25.38
CA ALA A 4 -45.05 -36.66 25.23
C ALA A 4 -43.76 -35.86 24.90
N LEU A 5 -42.67 -36.31 25.49
CA LEU A 5 -41.35 -35.71 25.22
C LEU A 5 -40.86 -36.01 23.78
N LYS A 6 -41.06 -37.24 23.28
CA LYS A 6 -40.76 -37.60 21.89
C LYS A 6 -41.61 -36.81 20.88
N ARG A 7 -42.91 -36.60 21.15
CA ARG A 7 -43.75 -35.77 20.26
C ARG A 7 -43.35 -34.30 20.25
N LYS A 8 -42.89 -33.72 21.39
CA LYS A 8 -42.39 -32.36 21.42
C LYS A 8 -41.08 -32.21 20.73
N LEU A 9 -40.16 -33.17 20.82
CA LEU A 9 -38.88 -33.18 20.10
C LEU A 9 -39.07 -33.28 18.58
N VAL A 10 -40.01 -34.11 18.14
CA VAL A 10 -40.36 -34.24 16.71
C VAL A 10 -41.00 -32.94 16.19
N PHE A 11 -41.86 -32.27 17.02
CA PHE A 11 -42.45 -30.99 16.63
C PHE A 11 -41.42 -29.87 16.55
N LEU A 12 -40.43 -29.85 17.47
CA LEU A 12 -39.33 -28.89 17.44
C LEU A 12 -38.41 -29.11 16.23
N LEU A 13 -38.12 -30.38 15.91
CA LEU A 13 -37.29 -30.73 14.71
C LEU A 13 -38.06 -30.42 13.43
N LEU A 14 -39.37 -30.58 13.39
CA LEU A 14 -40.21 -30.18 12.25
C LEU A 14 -40.29 -28.64 12.14
N LEU A 15 -40.34 -27.91 13.23
CA LEU A 15 -40.34 -26.46 13.21
C LEU A 15 -38.97 -25.91 12.73
N VAL A 16 -37.87 -26.50 13.20
CA VAL A 16 -36.52 -26.16 12.71
C VAL A 16 -36.34 -26.53 11.25
N ALA A 17 -36.89 -27.65 10.79
CA ALA A 17 -36.86 -28.07 9.39
C ALA A 17 -37.71 -27.13 8.51
N VAL A 18 -38.87 -26.66 9.00
CA VAL A 18 -39.70 -25.67 8.25
C VAL A 18 -39.03 -24.29 8.22
N ILE A 19 -38.35 -23.88 9.29
CA ILE A 19 -37.59 -22.62 9.28
C ILE A 19 -36.37 -22.76 8.35
N ALA A 20 -35.69 -23.91 8.37
CA ALA A 20 -34.55 -24.18 7.47
C ALA A 20 -34.98 -24.29 6.00
N THR A 21 -36.13 -24.89 5.71
CA THR A 21 -36.64 -24.99 4.34
C THR A 21 -37.23 -23.67 3.86
N SER A 22 -37.86 -22.86 4.70
CA SER A 22 -38.29 -21.51 4.31
C SER A 22 -37.11 -20.56 4.10
N SER A 23 -36.00 -20.72 4.84
CA SER A 23 -34.75 -19.98 4.58
C SER A 23 -34.05 -20.46 3.27
N LEU A 24 -34.18 -21.74 2.93
CA LEU A 24 -33.61 -22.30 1.70
C LEU A 24 -34.48 -22.00 0.45
N THR A 25 -35.79 -21.82 0.60
CA THR A 25 -36.66 -21.45 -0.55
C THR A 25 -36.65 -19.96 -0.87
N VAL A 26 -36.20 -19.10 0.05
CA VAL A 26 -35.95 -17.68 -0.26
C VAL A 26 -34.58 -17.50 -0.93
N MET A 27 -33.67 -18.48 -0.83
CA MET A 27 -32.40 -18.48 -1.58
C MET A 27 -32.48 -19.06 -3.00
N SER A 28 -33.64 -19.51 -3.47
CA SER A 28 -33.76 -20.04 -4.82
C SER A 28 -34.44 -19.04 -5.74
N SER A 29 -33.63 -18.48 -6.64
CA SER A 29 -33.96 -17.72 -7.84
C SER A 29 -33.74 -16.19 -7.80
N ALA A 30 -32.76 -15.67 -7.07
CA ALA A 30 -32.04 -14.55 -7.65
C ALA A 30 -31.19 -15.17 -8.78
N GLN A 31 -31.61 -15.02 -10.02
CA GLN A 31 -30.79 -15.35 -11.19
C GLN A 31 -29.54 -14.50 -11.03
N GLN A 32 -28.41 -15.12 -10.63
CA GLN A 32 -27.15 -14.42 -10.38
C GLN A 32 -26.78 -13.78 -11.70
N GLN A 33 -26.93 -12.48 -11.79
CA GLN A 33 -26.62 -11.73 -13.00
C GLN A 33 -25.17 -12.03 -13.36
N ALA A 34 -24.91 -12.38 -14.61
CA ALA A 34 -23.54 -12.65 -15.04
C ALA A 34 -22.67 -11.41 -14.75
N PRO A 35 -21.48 -11.59 -14.23
CA PRO A 35 -20.62 -10.47 -13.91
C PRO A 35 -20.34 -9.64 -15.18
N LEU A 36 -20.19 -8.33 -15.03
CA LEU A 36 -19.87 -7.43 -16.13
C LEU A 36 -18.56 -7.84 -16.80
N PHE A 37 -17.59 -8.19 -15.99
CA PHE A 37 -16.31 -8.82 -16.37
C PHE A 37 -15.64 -9.39 -15.14
N SER A 38 -14.61 -10.23 -15.37
CA SER A 38 -13.78 -10.79 -14.29
C SER A 38 -12.38 -10.19 -14.33
N MET A 39 -11.75 -10.03 -13.16
CA MET A 39 -10.36 -9.62 -13.03
C MET A 39 -9.72 -10.25 -11.79
N THR A 40 -8.41 -10.43 -11.84
CA THR A 40 -7.63 -10.92 -10.71
C THR A 40 -6.83 -9.80 -10.07
N LEU A 41 -6.99 -9.66 -8.76
CA LEU A 41 -6.24 -8.72 -7.91
C LEU A 41 -5.12 -9.50 -7.24
N ILE A 42 -3.87 -9.24 -7.60
CA ILE A 42 -2.73 -9.79 -6.88
C ILE A 42 -2.50 -8.95 -5.62
N ALA A 43 -2.33 -9.60 -4.48
CA ALA A 43 -1.87 -8.97 -3.25
C ALA A 43 -0.67 -9.75 -2.68
N PRO A 44 0.34 -9.06 -2.11
CA PRO A 44 1.44 -9.74 -1.43
C PRO A 44 0.92 -10.59 -0.27
N GLY A 45 1.11 -11.91 -0.35
CA GLY A 45 0.63 -12.87 0.65
C GLY A 45 1.38 -12.78 1.98
N ASN A 46 2.63 -12.34 1.93
CA ASN A 46 3.48 -12.07 3.09
C ASN A 46 3.20 -10.68 3.70
N ALA A 47 2.34 -9.87 3.05
CA ALA A 47 1.90 -8.62 3.64
C ALA A 47 1.14 -8.88 4.95
N ASN A 48 1.22 -7.92 5.87
CA ASN A 48 0.50 -8.02 7.13
C ASN A 48 -1.02 -8.10 6.93
N LEU A 49 -1.73 -8.51 7.96
CA LEU A 49 -3.18 -8.71 7.93
C LEU A 49 -3.94 -7.46 7.47
N VAL A 50 -3.48 -6.27 7.83
CA VAL A 50 -4.12 -5.00 7.47
C VAL A 50 -4.14 -4.81 5.95
N ARG A 51 -3.01 -5.04 5.27
CA ARG A 51 -2.95 -4.99 3.80
C ARG A 51 -3.87 -6.01 3.14
N ARG A 52 -3.95 -7.21 3.70
CA ARG A 52 -4.88 -8.24 3.21
C ARG A 52 -6.33 -7.81 3.40
N GLN A 53 -6.65 -7.15 4.51
CA GLN A 53 -8.00 -6.69 4.81
C GLN A 53 -8.46 -5.59 3.84
N TRP A 54 -7.65 -4.57 3.55
CA TRP A 54 -8.11 -3.55 2.60
C TRP A 54 -8.25 -4.09 1.19
N GLY A 55 -7.39 -5.03 0.77
CA GLY A 55 -7.56 -5.71 -0.51
C GLY A 55 -8.91 -6.42 -0.61
N GLN A 56 -9.32 -7.12 0.45
CA GLN A 56 -10.62 -7.79 0.51
C GLN A 56 -11.79 -6.79 0.52
N ILE A 57 -11.67 -5.67 1.24
CA ILE A 57 -12.68 -4.61 1.25
C ILE A 57 -12.88 -4.05 -0.16
N ILE A 58 -11.79 -3.78 -0.88
CA ILE A 58 -11.85 -3.29 -2.26
C ILE A 58 -12.45 -4.35 -3.19
N ALA A 59 -12.02 -5.61 -3.10
CA ALA A 59 -12.59 -6.69 -3.90
C ALA A 59 -14.11 -6.82 -3.70
N ASN A 60 -14.58 -6.73 -2.45
CA ASN A 60 -16.00 -6.77 -2.13
C ASN A 60 -16.76 -5.57 -2.72
N ALA A 61 -16.16 -4.36 -2.69
CA ALA A 61 -16.77 -3.18 -3.31
C ALA A 61 -16.86 -3.31 -4.84
N LEU A 62 -15.88 -3.90 -5.49
CA LEU A 62 -15.90 -4.21 -6.92
C LEU A 62 -17.02 -5.22 -7.27
N GLN A 63 -17.17 -6.25 -6.43
CA GLN A 63 -18.23 -7.25 -6.58
C GLN A 63 -19.64 -6.64 -6.46
N GLN A 64 -19.83 -5.66 -5.59
CA GLN A 64 -21.08 -4.92 -5.47
C GLN A 64 -21.45 -4.18 -6.76
N ALA A 65 -20.47 -3.73 -7.53
CA ALA A 65 -20.66 -3.10 -8.83
C ALA A 65 -20.83 -4.12 -9.99
N GLY A 66 -20.88 -5.42 -9.69
CA GLY A 66 -20.99 -6.48 -10.69
C GLY A 66 -19.67 -6.87 -11.36
N ILE A 67 -18.52 -6.46 -10.82
CA ILE A 67 -17.20 -6.88 -11.28
C ILE A 67 -16.78 -8.12 -10.50
N ASP A 68 -16.54 -9.27 -11.17
CA ASP A 68 -16.02 -10.48 -10.52
C ASP A 68 -14.53 -10.32 -10.22
N ALA A 69 -14.24 -9.60 -9.13
CA ALA A 69 -12.90 -9.36 -8.66
C ALA A 69 -12.44 -10.49 -7.72
N LYS A 70 -11.43 -11.24 -8.15
CA LYS A 70 -10.83 -12.34 -7.38
C LYS A 70 -9.49 -11.88 -6.82
N ILE A 71 -9.33 -11.94 -5.50
CA ILE A 71 -8.05 -11.63 -4.86
C ILE A 71 -7.22 -12.90 -4.72
N VAL A 72 -5.93 -12.80 -5.10
CA VAL A 72 -4.95 -13.88 -5.00
C VAL A 72 -3.76 -13.38 -4.19
N TYR A 73 -3.42 -14.10 -3.14
CA TYR A 73 -2.29 -13.78 -2.28
C TYR A 73 -1.05 -14.56 -2.73
N LEU A 74 0.00 -13.84 -3.13
CA LEU A 74 1.27 -14.42 -3.59
C LEU A 74 2.42 -13.95 -2.71
N GLY A 75 3.46 -14.77 -2.56
CA GLY A 75 4.72 -14.31 -1.98
C GLY A 75 5.40 -13.26 -2.87
N TRP A 76 6.36 -12.52 -2.33
CA TRP A 76 7.04 -11.43 -3.06
C TRP A 76 7.72 -11.88 -4.36
N GLY A 77 8.38 -13.04 -4.35
CA GLY A 77 9.01 -13.58 -5.57
C GLY A 77 8.03 -13.69 -6.74
N PRO A 78 6.91 -14.43 -6.61
CA PRO A 78 5.86 -14.47 -7.63
C PRO A 78 5.19 -13.13 -7.93
N VAL A 79 5.07 -12.20 -6.98
CA VAL A 79 4.57 -10.84 -7.24
C VAL A 79 5.52 -10.09 -8.16
N PHE A 80 6.82 -10.16 -7.87
CA PHE A 80 7.83 -9.53 -8.72
C PHE A 80 7.87 -10.15 -10.11
N ASP A 81 7.95 -11.48 -10.22
CA ASP A 81 8.03 -12.17 -11.51
C ASP A 81 6.80 -11.94 -12.42
N ARG A 82 5.61 -11.72 -11.84
CA ARG A 82 4.39 -11.48 -12.60
C ARG A 82 4.14 -10.01 -12.93
N ALA A 83 4.53 -9.10 -12.03
CA ALA A 83 4.12 -7.71 -12.10
C ALA A 83 5.30 -6.74 -12.07
N VAL A 84 5.98 -6.59 -10.92
CA VAL A 84 6.87 -5.45 -10.65
C VAL A 84 8.22 -5.56 -11.39
N ILE A 85 8.79 -6.76 -11.42
CA ILE A 85 10.00 -7.10 -12.18
C ILE A 85 9.69 -8.36 -13.00
N PRO A 86 8.77 -8.25 -13.96
CA PRO A 86 8.32 -9.44 -14.66
C PRO A 86 9.45 -10.06 -15.47
N SER A 87 9.53 -11.38 -15.44
CA SER A 87 10.33 -12.05 -16.47
C SER A 87 9.86 -11.60 -17.85
N ARG A 88 10.77 -11.50 -18.83
CA ARG A 88 10.46 -10.95 -20.18
C ARG A 88 9.27 -11.63 -20.85
N GLN A 89 9.04 -12.90 -20.54
CA GLN A 89 7.90 -13.66 -21.05
C GLN A 89 6.55 -13.24 -20.41
N ASN A 90 6.55 -12.60 -19.25
CA ASN A 90 5.33 -12.21 -18.51
C ASN A 90 4.93 -10.75 -18.75
N VAL A 91 5.83 -9.95 -19.34
CA VAL A 91 5.60 -8.53 -19.60
C VAL A 91 4.32 -8.30 -20.41
N GLY A 92 3.41 -7.50 -19.84
CA GLY A 92 2.14 -7.10 -20.48
C GLY A 92 1.08 -8.19 -20.57
N LYS A 93 1.36 -9.41 -20.08
CA LYS A 93 0.37 -10.49 -20.06
C LYS A 93 -0.65 -10.32 -18.95
N THR A 94 -1.84 -10.90 -19.14
CA THR A 94 -2.86 -10.98 -18.11
C THR A 94 -2.45 -11.95 -16.99
N TYR A 95 -3.17 -11.95 -15.89
CA TYR A 95 -2.91 -12.92 -14.81
C TYR A 95 -3.04 -14.38 -15.30
N ALA A 96 -4.03 -14.66 -16.13
CA ALA A 96 -4.25 -15.99 -16.69
C ALA A 96 -3.09 -16.47 -17.58
N ASP A 97 -2.39 -15.54 -18.23
CA ASP A 97 -1.28 -15.83 -19.17
C ASP A 97 0.12 -15.74 -18.50
N GLY A 98 0.17 -15.58 -17.18
CA GLY A 98 1.43 -15.55 -16.42
C GLY A 98 1.83 -14.15 -15.92
N GLY A 99 1.18 -13.07 -16.37
CA GLY A 99 1.39 -11.71 -15.89
C GLY A 99 0.42 -11.31 -14.78
N PHE A 100 -0.19 -10.13 -14.89
CA PHE A 100 -1.15 -9.60 -13.92
C PHE A 100 -2.27 -8.79 -14.60
N ASP A 101 -3.43 -8.70 -13.96
CA ASP A 101 -4.51 -7.79 -14.35
C ASP A 101 -4.39 -6.48 -13.56
N ALA A 102 -4.39 -6.60 -12.22
CA ALA A 102 -4.10 -5.51 -11.29
C ALA A 102 -3.37 -6.05 -10.06
N VAL A 103 -2.52 -5.22 -9.44
CA VAL A 103 -1.70 -5.61 -8.28
C VAL A 103 -1.72 -4.53 -7.21
N PHE A 104 -1.95 -4.94 -5.96
CA PHE A 104 -1.74 -4.09 -4.80
C PHE A 104 -0.25 -4.01 -4.48
N ILE A 105 0.29 -2.81 -4.48
CA ILE A 105 1.70 -2.58 -4.20
C ILE A 105 1.88 -1.28 -3.42
N GLY A 106 2.96 -1.17 -2.66
CA GLY A 106 3.41 0.07 -2.05
C GLY A 106 4.70 0.53 -2.70
N GLN A 107 4.91 1.82 -2.74
CA GLN A 107 6.15 2.42 -3.24
C GLN A 107 6.53 3.61 -2.37
N THR A 108 7.84 3.81 -2.22
CA THR A 108 8.42 5.00 -1.64
C THR A 108 8.87 5.93 -2.77
N PRO A 109 8.11 6.97 -3.10
CA PRO A 109 8.56 7.98 -4.05
C PRO A 109 9.63 8.84 -3.40
N GLY A 110 10.69 9.18 -4.11
CA GLY A 110 11.79 9.99 -3.58
C GLY A 110 11.38 11.38 -3.09
N LEU A 111 12.32 12.10 -2.45
CA LEU A 111 12.10 13.48 -1.96
C LEU A 111 11.85 14.46 -3.11
N ILE A 112 12.68 14.38 -4.14
CA ILE A 112 12.49 15.12 -5.39
C ILE A 112 11.64 14.23 -6.28
N PRO A 113 10.42 14.62 -6.62
CA PRO A 113 9.58 13.80 -7.46
C PRO A 113 10.22 13.60 -8.83
N ASN A 114 10.33 12.35 -9.24
CA ASN A 114 10.79 11.99 -10.57
C ASN A 114 9.94 10.88 -11.16
N PRO A 115 8.70 11.19 -11.57
CA PRO A 115 7.82 10.19 -12.17
C PRO A 115 8.39 9.55 -13.43
N LEU A 116 9.28 10.23 -14.14
CA LEU A 116 9.97 9.66 -15.30
C LEU A 116 10.77 8.43 -14.91
N ALA A 117 11.56 8.51 -13.83
CA ALA A 117 12.33 7.38 -13.33
C ALA A 117 11.50 6.39 -12.52
N ALA A 118 10.42 6.85 -11.88
CA ALA A 118 9.60 6.06 -10.95
C ALA A 118 8.53 5.18 -11.63
N GLY A 119 8.52 5.07 -12.95
CA GLY A 119 7.65 4.11 -13.64
C GLY A 119 6.54 4.72 -14.50
N TYR A 120 6.53 6.05 -14.76
CA TYR A 120 5.46 6.69 -15.54
C TYR A 120 5.90 7.20 -16.90
N TYR A 121 7.06 6.82 -17.35
CA TYR A 121 7.59 7.25 -18.64
C TYR A 121 7.60 6.10 -19.63
N GLY A 122 6.95 6.32 -20.77
CA GLY A 122 6.86 5.35 -21.87
C GLY A 122 7.51 5.86 -23.17
N GLY A 123 8.26 6.96 -23.11
CA GLY A 123 8.91 7.54 -24.29
C GLY A 123 10.20 6.85 -24.71
N ASP A 124 10.70 5.91 -23.88
CA ASP A 124 11.89 5.11 -24.18
C ASP A 124 11.71 3.69 -23.62
N PRO A 125 11.96 2.63 -24.44
CA PRO A 125 11.83 1.25 -24.00
C PRO A 125 12.62 0.86 -22.75
N ALA A 126 13.74 1.51 -22.47
CA ALA A 126 14.59 1.23 -21.30
C ALA A 126 13.90 1.55 -19.96
N TYR A 127 12.81 2.31 -19.98
CA TYR A 127 12.03 2.59 -18.75
C TYR A 127 10.94 1.58 -18.47
N PHE A 128 10.61 0.72 -19.43
CA PHE A 128 9.66 -0.37 -19.19
C PHE A 128 10.31 -1.54 -18.44
N ALA A 129 9.55 -2.18 -17.56
CA ALA A 129 10.00 -3.40 -16.93
C ALA A 129 10.29 -4.51 -17.97
N PRO A 130 11.29 -5.38 -17.76
CA PRO A 130 12.10 -5.51 -16.55
C PRO A 130 13.33 -4.59 -16.49
N ASP A 131 13.61 -3.85 -17.54
CA ASP A 131 14.82 -3.01 -17.65
C ASP A 131 14.67 -1.66 -16.89
N GLY A 132 13.44 -1.23 -16.64
CA GLY A 132 13.06 -0.04 -15.87
C GLY A 132 11.89 -0.31 -14.93
N LEU A 133 11.38 0.75 -14.29
CA LEU A 133 10.35 0.64 -13.25
C LEU A 133 8.91 0.76 -13.77
N ASN A 134 8.71 1.03 -15.06
CA ASN A 134 7.37 1.12 -15.65
C ASN A 134 6.79 -0.28 -15.92
N PHE A 135 6.35 -0.95 -14.87
CA PHE A 135 5.78 -2.29 -14.96
C PHE A 135 4.30 -2.27 -15.37
N GLU A 136 3.58 -1.18 -15.14
CA GLU A 136 2.23 -0.96 -15.65
C GLU A 136 2.21 -0.85 -17.17
N LEU A 137 3.35 -0.57 -17.79
CA LEU A 137 3.50 -0.28 -19.21
C LEU A 137 2.70 0.95 -19.66
N TYR A 138 2.61 1.94 -18.76
CA TYR A 138 1.94 3.20 -19.02
C TYR A 138 2.71 4.03 -20.04
N ASN A 139 1.99 4.56 -21.01
CA ASN A 139 2.56 5.41 -22.05
C ASN A 139 1.53 6.45 -22.50
N ASN A 140 1.74 7.69 -22.09
CA ASN A 140 0.95 8.86 -22.52
C ASN A 140 1.89 9.89 -23.14
N ALA A 141 1.72 10.18 -24.42
CA ALA A 141 2.62 11.08 -25.17
C ALA A 141 2.70 12.49 -24.54
N THR A 142 1.58 13.04 -24.08
CA THR A 142 1.54 14.35 -23.40
C THR A 142 2.26 14.27 -22.06
N GLY A 143 1.98 13.23 -21.25
CA GLY A 143 2.65 12.98 -19.98
C GLY A 143 4.17 12.81 -20.16
N ASN A 144 4.58 12.04 -21.15
CA ASN A 144 6.01 11.87 -21.49
C ASN A 144 6.68 13.22 -21.80
N SER A 145 6.06 14.04 -22.64
CA SER A 145 6.60 15.36 -23.00
C SER A 145 6.72 16.29 -21.79
N VAL A 146 5.75 16.25 -20.88
CA VAL A 146 5.82 17.01 -19.62
C VAL A 146 6.97 16.53 -18.74
N LEU A 147 7.18 15.23 -18.62
CA LEU A 147 8.27 14.66 -17.84
C LEU A 147 9.65 14.97 -18.46
N GLU A 148 9.77 14.93 -19.79
CA GLU A 148 11.00 15.32 -20.49
C GLU A 148 11.36 16.78 -20.23
N GLN A 149 10.38 17.67 -20.28
CA GLN A 149 10.56 19.10 -19.94
C GLN A 149 10.94 19.26 -18.45
N TYR A 150 10.32 18.51 -17.56
CA TYR A 150 10.60 18.55 -16.13
C TYR A 150 12.04 18.19 -15.81
N VAL A 151 12.53 17.05 -16.27
CA VAL A 151 13.89 16.58 -15.98
C VAL A 151 14.99 17.40 -16.68
N THR A 152 14.64 18.17 -17.69
CA THR A 152 15.54 19.08 -18.41
C THR A 152 15.37 20.56 -18.03
N SER A 153 14.50 20.88 -17.05
CA SER A 153 14.32 22.24 -16.54
C SER A 153 15.31 22.56 -15.43
N SER A 154 15.87 23.78 -15.46
CA SER A 154 16.69 24.34 -14.38
C SER A 154 15.91 25.26 -13.44
N SER A 155 14.63 25.53 -13.73
CA SER A 155 13.78 26.46 -12.96
C SER A 155 12.80 25.68 -12.08
N ASP A 156 12.82 25.92 -10.77
CA ASP A 156 11.88 25.26 -9.84
C ASP A 156 10.44 25.71 -10.07
N SER A 157 10.20 26.96 -10.46
CA SER A 157 8.86 27.43 -10.81
C SER A 157 8.30 26.72 -12.06
N GLN A 158 9.14 26.47 -13.04
CA GLN A 158 8.78 25.69 -14.21
C GLN A 158 8.56 24.21 -13.83
N ARG A 159 9.45 23.62 -13.02
CA ARG A 159 9.29 22.25 -12.50
C ARG A 159 7.97 22.09 -11.75
N GLN A 160 7.62 23.06 -10.90
CA GLN A 160 6.35 23.04 -10.18
C GLN A 160 5.14 23.05 -11.13
N SER A 161 5.13 23.92 -12.12
CA SER A 161 4.06 24.00 -13.12
C SER A 161 3.91 22.69 -13.90
N LEU A 162 5.03 22.11 -14.34
CA LEU A 162 5.07 20.86 -15.08
C LEU A 162 4.58 19.69 -14.22
N MET A 163 4.98 19.63 -12.94
CA MET A 163 4.53 18.57 -12.03
C MET A 163 3.02 18.66 -11.73
N LYS A 164 2.46 19.84 -11.59
CA LYS A 164 0.99 20.00 -11.47
C LYS A 164 0.27 19.53 -12.73
N GLN A 165 0.78 19.90 -13.89
CA GLN A 165 0.23 19.43 -15.17
C GLN A 165 0.30 17.91 -15.30
N TRP A 166 1.44 17.31 -14.93
CA TRP A 166 1.62 15.87 -14.98
C TRP A 166 0.67 15.15 -14.01
N GLN A 167 0.54 15.64 -12.75
CA GLN A 167 -0.37 15.06 -11.77
C GLN A 167 -1.82 15.06 -12.26
N ALA A 168 -2.26 16.13 -12.92
CA ALA A 168 -3.60 16.20 -13.51
C ALA A 168 -3.80 15.15 -14.64
N ILE A 169 -2.77 14.93 -15.47
CA ILE A 169 -2.80 13.92 -16.55
C ILE A 169 -2.93 12.52 -15.94
N VAL A 170 -2.07 12.17 -14.98
CA VAL A 170 -2.06 10.84 -14.38
C VAL A 170 -3.33 10.58 -13.56
N PHE A 171 -3.81 11.60 -12.84
CA PHE A 171 -5.07 11.49 -12.12
C PHE A 171 -6.27 11.25 -13.04
N ASP A 172 -6.27 11.79 -14.28
CA ASP A 172 -7.33 11.50 -15.26
C ASP A 172 -7.17 10.13 -15.93
N ASP A 173 -5.93 9.76 -16.30
CA ASP A 173 -5.65 8.51 -17.01
C ASP A 173 -5.70 7.27 -16.12
N LEU A 174 -5.34 7.41 -14.82
CA LEU A 174 -5.33 6.33 -13.83
C LEU A 174 -4.57 5.07 -14.27
N PRO A 175 -3.25 5.11 -14.51
CA PRO A 175 -2.47 3.89 -14.64
C PRO A 175 -2.49 3.07 -13.33
N GLU A 176 -2.80 3.75 -12.24
CA GLU A 176 -2.98 3.20 -10.92
C GLU A 176 -4.06 3.98 -10.15
N SER A 177 -4.66 3.35 -9.16
CA SER A 177 -5.55 4.01 -8.19
C SER A 177 -4.84 4.11 -6.84
N GLU A 178 -4.56 5.32 -6.40
CA GLU A 178 -4.00 5.56 -5.07
C GLU A 178 -5.02 5.22 -3.99
N ILE A 179 -4.62 4.39 -3.03
CA ILE A 179 -5.48 4.02 -1.91
C ILE A 179 -5.25 4.99 -0.76
N LEU A 180 -4.01 5.09 -0.29
CA LEU A 180 -3.65 5.93 0.84
C LEU A 180 -2.15 6.26 0.86
N TYR A 181 -1.82 7.33 1.58
CA TYR A 181 -0.46 7.67 2.01
C TYR A 181 -0.30 7.23 3.46
N GLU A 182 0.67 6.38 3.72
CA GLU A 182 0.86 5.78 5.04
C GLU A 182 1.44 6.78 6.03
N GLN A 183 0.95 6.71 7.28
CA GLN A 183 1.71 7.15 8.44
C GLN A 183 2.20 5.90 9.15
N PHE A 184 3.45 5.87 9.60
CA PHE A 184 3.99 4.74 10.31
C PHE A 184 3.85 4.90 11.82
N VAL A 185 3.52 3.82 12.50
CA VAL A 185 3.63 3.71 13.95
C VAL A 185 4.79 2.78 14.26
N ILE A 186 5.86 3.34 14.80
CA ILE A 186 7.06 2.61 15.17
C ILE A 186 7.05 2.41 16.69
N ALA A 187 7.29 1.20 17.14
CA ALA A 187 7.45 0.88 18.56
C ALA A 187 8.88 0.40 18.84
N ALA A 188 9.47 0.92 19.92
CA ALA A 188 10.84 0.68 20.28
C ALA A 188 11.01 0.38 21.78
N ASN A 189 12.02 -0.42 22.11
CA ASN A 189 12.47 -0.67 23.48
C ASN A 189 12.66 0.66 24.22
N PRO A 190 12.19 0.79 25.49
CA PRO A 190 12.29 2.04 26.26
C PRO A 190 13.71 2.55 26.42
N ALA A 191 14.71 1.67 26.44
CA ALA A 191 16.11 2.06 26.52
C ALA A 191 16.68 2.62 25.21
N LEU A 192 15.97 2.43 24.07
CA LEU A 192 16.42 2.82 22.75
C LEU A 192 15.94 4.23 22.39
N SER A 193 16.82 5.04 21.80
CA SER A 193 16.47 6.33 21.22
C SER A 193 17.21 6.55 19.89
N GLY A 194 16.85 7.62 19.14
CA GLY A 194 17.46 7.90 17.85
C GLY A 194 16.90 7.09 16.68
N TYR A 195 15.80 6.39 16.90
CA TYR A 195 15.11 5.57 15.90
C TYR A 195 14.10 6.34 15.04
N GLY A 196 14.07 7.65 15.13
CA GLY A 196 13.26 8.47 14.23
C GLY A 196 13.62 8.21 12.78
N TRP A 197 12.62 7.96 11.97
CA TRP A 197 12.81 7.76 10.53
C TRP A 197 13.37 9.01 9.89
N THR A 198 14.31 8.79 9.03
CA THR A 198 14.66 9.79 8.05
C THR A 198 14.00 9.39 6.74
N TYR A 199 13.49 10.35 6.01
CA TYR A 199 12.73 10.13 4.79
C TYR A 199 13.42 9.20 3.77
N PHE A 200 14.75 9.11 3.81
CA PHE A 200 15.56 8.30 2.90
C PHE A 200 16.29 7.14 3.55
N ASN A 201 16.18 7.01 4.84
CA ASN A 201 16.71 5.85 5.53
C ASN A 201 15.59 4.87 5.71
N VAL A 202 15.67 3.79 4.99
CA VAL A 202 14.77 2.66 5.12
C VAL A 202 15.02 2.00 6.47
N GLY A 203 14.30 2.45 7.46
CA GLY A 203 14.54 2.07 8.85
C GLY A 203 15.65 2.86 9.54
N PRO A 204 15.72 2.77 10.86
CA PRO A 204 16.75 3.44 11.64
C PRO A 204 18.10 2.78 11.37
N THR A 205 19.00 3.55 10.83
CA THR A 205 20.38 3.09 10.64
C THR A 205 21.07 3.02 12.00
N PRO A 206 21.78 1.91 12.33
CA PRO A 206 22.25 1.63 13.68
C PRO A 206 23.24 2.66 14.24
N GLN A 207 23.98 3.40 13.40
CA GLN A 207 24.89 4.45 13.86
C GLN A 207 24.18 5.63 14.53
N TRP A 208 22.88 5.79 14.38
CA TRP A 208 22.08 6.86 14.99
C TRP A 208 21.41 6.44 16.28
N LEU A 209 21.36 5.12 16.55
CA LEU A 209 20.72 4.56 17.73
C LEU A 209 21.56 4.79 18.99
N LYS A 210 20.89 5.06 20.11
CA LYS A 210 21.48 5.30 21.43
C LYS A 210 20.81 4.44 22.49
N GLY A 211 21.52 4.18 23.58
CA GLY A 211 20.98 3.54 24.78
C GLY A 211 21.18 2.04 24.84
N LYS A 212 21.59 1.40 23.75
CA LYS A 212 21.93 -0.03 23.69
C LYS A 212 23.17 -0.27 22.85
N THR A 213 23.93 -1.30 23.19
CA THR A 213 25.11 -1.74 22.43
C THR A 213 24.82 -2.88 21.46
N SER A 214 23.70 -3.58 21.67
CA SER A 214 23.16 -4.59 20.76
C SER A 214 21.70 -4.27 20.49
N VAL A 215 21.30 -4.26 19.22
CA VAL A 215 19.95 -3.92 18.78
C VAL A 215 19.47 -4.93 17.76
N THR A 216 18.27 -5.44 17.98
CA THR A 216 17.55 -6.30 17.03
C THR A 216 16.35 -5.56 16.45
N TYR A 217 16.38 -5.37 15.13
CA TYR A 217 15.28 -4.83 14.34
C TYR A 217 14.42 -5.95 13.77
N ALA A 218 13.12 -5.87 13.96
CA ALA A 218 12.17 -6.81 13.34
C ALA A 218 11.71 -6.28 11.98
N SER A 219 11.94 -7.03 10.92
CA SER A 219 11.50 -6.74 9.55
C SER A 219 10.26 -7.55 9.17
N THR A 220 9.30 -6.93 8.50
CA THR A 220 8.11 -7.61 7.98
C THR A 220 8.36 -8.36 6.67
N GLY A 221 9.42 -8.02 5.95
CA GLY A 221 9.76 -8.60 4.65
C GLY A 221 11.08 -9.33 4.65
N GLU A 222 11.17 -10.30 3.78
CA GLU A 222 12.36 -11.08 3.54
C GLU A 222 13.45 -10.23 2.88
N LEU A 223 14.69 -10.55 3.16
CA LEU A 223 15.86 -9.99 2.52
C LEU A 223 16.17 -10.80 1.25
N LEU A 224 16.08 -10.14 0.09
CA LEU A 224 16.25 -10.78 -1.22
C LEU A 224 17.67 -10.59 -1.79
N THR A 225 18.26 -9.42 -1.57
CA THR A 225 19.61 -9.12 -2.06
C THR A 225 20.38 -8.18 -1.13
N PHE A 226 21.70 -8.37 -1.09
CA PHE A 226 22.65 -7.43 -0.48
C PHE A 226 23.24 -6.45 -1.50
N LEU A 227 22.98 -6.63 -2.79
CA LEU A 227 23.57 -5.84 -3.86
C LEU A 227 22.63 -4.69 -4.27
N PRO A 228 22.96 -3.45 -3.90
CA PRO A 228 22.12 -2.29 -4.18
C PRO A 228 21.61 -2.16 -5.63
N PRO A 229 22.42 -2.30 -6.68
CA PRO A 229 21.93 -2.22 -8.06
C PRO A 229 20.80 -3.18 -8.42
N LEU A 230 20.70 -4.34 -7.75
CA LEU A 230 19.66 -5.33 -7.98
C LEU A 230 18.39 -5.08 -7.17
N SER A 231 18.47 -4.26 -6.12
CA SER A 231 17.38 -4.10 -5.19
C SER A 231 16.26 -3.22 -5.75
N GLN A 232 15.03 -3.68 -5.51
CA GLN A 232 13.79 -2.90 -5.65
C GLN A 232 12.93 -3.03 -4.40
N SER A 233 13.50 -3.55 -3.31
CA SER A 233 12.79 -3.83 -2.07
C SER A 233 13.24 -2.89 -0.95
N TRP A 234 12.26 -2.34 -0.25
CA TRP A 234 12.46 -1.64 1.02
C TRP A 234 13.28 -2.48 2.02
N TYR A 235 13.01 -3.78 2.08
CA TYR A 235 13.62 -4.68 3.06
C TYR A 235 15.09 -4.95 2.78
N ASP A 236 15.49 -4.98 1.50
CA ASP A 236 16.92 -5.07 1.13
C ASP A 236 17.68 -3.83 1.57
N ALA A 237 17.07 -2.65 1.43
CA ALA A 237 17.70 -1.40 1.79
C ALA A 237 17.97 -1.30 3.31
N ILE A 238 17.11 -1.84 4.16
CA ILE A 238 17.36 -1.97 5.61
C ILE A 238 18.67 -2.70 5.88
N ALA A 239 18.99 -3.71 5.08
CA ALA A 239 20.19 -4.51 5.24
C ALA A 239 21.43 -3.83 4.70
N PHE A 240 21.39 -3.28 3.48
CA PHE A 240 22.60 -2.77 2.86
C PHE A 240 22.95 -1.32 3.25
N GLN A 241 21.99 -0.47 3.62
CA GLN A 241 22.30 0.90 4.02
C GLN A 241 23.33 1.02 5.16
N PRO A 242 23.30 0.19 6.23
CA PRO A 242 24.35 0.24 7.22
C PRO A 242 25.73 -0.21 6.73
N MET A 243 25.77 -1.04 5.68
CA MET A 243 27.01 -1.63 5.17
C MET A 243 27.71 -0.77 4.11
N TYR A 244 26.95 0.03 3.35
CA TYR A 244 27.48 0.84 2.26
C TYR A 244 27.25 2.32 2.53
N ASP A 245 28.16 3.16 2.05
CA ASP A 245 27.94 4.60 1.98
C ASP A 245 27.46 5.01 0.58
N GLN A 246 26.73 6.11 0.52
CA GLN A 246 26.32 6.78 -0.71
C GLN A 246 27.32 7.87 -1.11
N MET A 247 27.31 8.26 -2.38
CA MET A 247 28.13 9.39 -2.86
C MET A 247 27.78 10.68 -2.10
N ALA A 248 26.49 10.96 -1.92
CA ALA A 248 25.97 12.02 -1.08
C ALA A 248 24.70 11.52 -0.35
N ILE A 249 24.29 12.17 0.73
CA ILE A 249 23.11 11.81 1.52
C ILE A 249 22.21 13.01 1.73
N TRP A 250 20.94 12.76 2.05
CA TRP A 250 20.00 13.79 2.48
C TRP A 250 20.08 14.00 3.99
N THR A 251 19.92 15.25 4.45
CA THR A 251 19.79 15.53 5.89
C THR A 251 18.45 15.03 6.42
N ASN A 252 18.37 14.88 7.74
CA ASN A 252 17.15 14.45 8.45
C ASN A 252 16.18 15.60 8.76
N ASP A 253 16.51 16.83 8.38
CA ASP A 253 15.76 18.02 8.73
C ASP A 253 14.54 18.21 7.83
N TYR A 254 13.53 17.41 8.04
CA TYR A 254 12.25 17.54 7.35
C TYR A 254 11.52 18.82 7.80
N PRO A 255 10.91 19.61 6.90
CA PRO A 255 10.86 19.44 5.43
C PRO A 255 12.06 20.06 4.68
N ASN A 256 13.00 20.71 5.37
CA ASN A 256 14.07 21.50 4.80
C ASN A 256 15.33 20.68 4.46
N ARG A 257 15.15 19.45 4.02
CA ARG A 257 16.24 18.53 3.71
C ARG A 257 17.14 19.05 2.60
N ILE A 258 18.44 18.95 2.81
CA ILE A 258 19.47 19.30 1.83
C ILE A 258 20.41 18.11 1.58
N ARG A 259 21.04 18.10 0.43
CA ARG A 259 22.08 17.12 0.13
C ARG A 259 23.38 17.53 0.80
N VAL A 260 24.01 16.58 1.45
CA VAL A 260 25.30 16.77 2.11
C VAL A 260 26.32 15.75 1.62
N PRO A 261 27.61 16.11 1.62
CA PRO A 261 28.71 15.22 1.28
C PRO A 261 28.75 13.95 2.13
N SER A 262 29.02 12.80 1.49
CA SER A 262 29.34 11.53 2.15
C SER A 262 30.64 10.97 1.55
N VAL A 263 30.59 9.98 0.67
CA VAL A 263 31.78 9.51 -0.07
C VAL A 263 32.39 10.63 -0.93
N LEU A 264 31.54 11.45 -1.53
CA LEU A 264 32.01 12.68 -2.16
C LEU A 264 32.26 13.75 -1.09
N GLN A 265 33.40 14.43 -1.18
CA GLN A 265 33.71 15.60 -0.37
C GLN A 265 32.93 16.83 -0.86
N ASN A 266 32.81 16.99 -2.16
CA ASN A 266 31.99 17.99 -2.84
C ASN A 266 31.81 17.63 -4.31
N TRP A 267 30.92 18.37 -4.97
CA TRP A 267 30.69 18.27 -6.42
C TRP A 267 30.27 19.63 -6.97
N THR A 268 30.60 19.86 -8.24
CA THR A 268 30.26 21.08 -8.96
C THR A 268 29.82 20.75 -10.38
N SER A 269 28.99 21.61 -10.95
CA SER A 269 28.61 21.50 -12.35
C SER A 269 28.99 22.75 -13.14
N SER A 270 29.23 22.56 -14.43
CA SER A 270 29.50 23.59 -15.43
C SER A 270 28.79 23.24 -16.73
N ASP A 271 28.92 24.09 -17.75
CA ASP A 271 28.29 23.89 -19.08
C ASP A 271 26.77 23.60 -18.91
N GLN A 272 26.07 24.48 -18.22
CA GLN A 272 24.61 24.38 -17.96
C GLN A 272 24.17 23.03 -17.36
N GLY A 273 25.00 22.44 -16.48
CA GLY A 273 24.73 21.15 -15.84
C GLY A 273 25.13 19.94 -16.67
N ARG A 274 25.83 20.13 -17.78
CA ARG A 274 26.31 19.03 -18.65
C ARG A 274 27.58 18.38 -18.12
N VAL A 275 28.48 19.16 -17.52
CA VAL A 275 29.76 18.67 -17.00
C VAL A 275 29.79 18.76 -15.50
N TRP A 276 30.04 17.62 -14.84
CA TRP A 276 30.14 17.50 -13.39
C TRP A 276 31.55 17.11 -12.98
N THR A 277 32.05 17.73 -11.92
CA THR A 277 33.29 17.34 -11.25
C THR A 277 32.95 16.86 -9.86
N LEU A 278 33.25 15.60 -9.56
CA LEU A 278 32.98 14.93 -8.29
C LEU A 278 34.30 14.72 -7.57
N LYS A 279 34.43 15.24 -6.36
CA LYS A 279 35.62 15.06 -5.52
C LYS A 279 35.37 13.96 -4.50
N VAL A 280 36.08 12.85 -4.62
CA VAL A 280 36.03 11.71 -3.70
C VAL A 280 36.79 12.07 -2.43
N ARG A 281 36.24 11.69 -1.27
CA ARG A 281 36.87 11.91 0.03
C ARG A 281 38.08 10.99 0.19
N ASN A 282 39.19 11.54 0.62
CA ASN A 282 40.38 10.77 0.92
C ASN A 282 40.24 9.99 2.24
N GLY A 283 40.83 8.81 2.33
CA GLY A 283 40.92 8.02 3.55
C GLY A 283 39.69 7.13 3.82
N ILE A 284 38.81 6.92 2.88
CA ILE A 284 37.77 5.90 2.96
C ILE A 284 38.35 4.55 2.55
N ASN A 285 38.14 3.53 3.38
CA ASN A 285 38.48 2.14 3.04
C ASN A 285 37.25 1.26 2.94
N TRP A 286 37.27 0.30 2.04
CA TRP A 286 36.37 -0.81 2.00
C TRP A 286 36.53 -1.70 3.26
N HIS A 287 35.53 -2.49 3.60
CA HIS A 287 35.55 -3.35 4.81
C HIS A 287 36.68 -4.39 4.81
N ASP A 288 37.23 -4.69 3.66
CA ASP A 288 38.40 -5.58 3.49
C ASP A 288 39.76 -4.85 3.52
N GLY A 289 39.74 -3.52 3.73
CA GLY A 289 40.92 -2.67 3.88
C GLY A 289 41.44 -2.04 2.61
N VAL A 290 40.82 -2.28 1.45
CA VAL A 290 41.19 -1.65 0.16
C VAL A 290 40.77 -0.18 0.19
N PRO A 291 41.62 0.78 -0.21
CA PRO A 291 41.25 2.19 -0.33
C PRO A 291 40.19 2.40 -1.43
N LEU A 292 39.14 3.16 -1.10
CA LEU A 292 38.15 3.60 -2.07
C LEU A 292 38.72 4.75 -2.92
N ASN A 293 38.49 4.71 -4.22
CA ASN A 293 39.01 5.71 -5.15
C ASN A 293 38.01 6.04 -6.29
N ALA A 294 38.42 6.87 -7.23
CA ALA A 294 37.60 7.31 -8.36
C ALA A 294 37.07 6.16 -9.22
N ASP A 295 37.84 5.08 -9.39
CA ASP A 295 37.41 3.92 -10.17
C ASP A 295 36.16 3.24 -9.55
N ASP A 296 35.99 3.26 -8.23
CA ASP A 296 34.79 2.71 -7.58
C ASP A 296 33.53 3.54 -7.91
N ILE A 297 33.68 4.85 -8.07
CA ILE A 297 32.57 5.72 -8.52
C ILE A 297 32.20 5.40 -9.96
N LEU A 298 33.17 5.25 -10.86
CA LEU A 298 32.92 4.82 -12.23
C LEU A 298 32.23 3.46 -12.27
N TRP A 299 32.72 2.52 -11.43
CA TRP A 299 32.19 1.17 -11.34
C TRP A 299 30.74 1.14 -10.87
N THR A 300 30.37 2.01 -9.94
CA THR A 300 28.99 2.16 -9.49
C THR A 300 28.07 2.52 -10.66
N PHE A 301 28.42 3.49 -11.48
CA PHE A 301 27.66 3.83 -12.68
C PHE A 301 27.64 2.68 -13.69
N TYR A 302 28.77 1.96 -13.86
CA TYR A 302 28.85 0.83 -14.74
C TYR A 302 27.93 -0.32 -14.33
N MET A 303 27.88 -0.64 -13.03
CA MET A 303 26.96 -1.66 -12.51
C MET A 303 25.50 -1.24 -12.67
N ASN A 304 25.18 0.03 -12.38
CA ASN A 304 23.81 0.54 -12.47
C ASN A 304 23.26 0.55 -13.90
N ILE A 305 24.09 0.76 -14.91
CA ILE A 305 23.65 0.79 -16.33
C ILE A 305 23.64 -0.60 -16.98
N ASN A 306 24.20 -1.62 -16.33
CA ASN A 306 24.44 -2.92 -16.95
C ASN A 306 23.30 -3.92 -16.69
N PRO A 307 22.44 -4.22 -17.69
CA PRO A 307 21.33 -5.15 -17.51
C PRO A 307 21.80 -6.62 -17.42
N GLU A 308 23.00 -6.97 -17.92
CA GLU A 308 23.55 -8.33 -17.76
C GLU A 308 23.85 -8.64 -16.29
N GLY A 309 24.21 -7.62 -15.51
CA GLY A 309 24.39 -7.73 -14.07
C GLY A 309 23.09 -7.80 -13.25
N GLY A 310 21.93 -7.75 -13.90
CA GLY A 310 20.62 -7.76 -13.27
C GLY A 310 20.20 -6.43 -12.67
N SER A 311 20.86 -5.32 -13.06
CA SER A 311 20.53 -4.01 -12.50
C SER A 311 19.09 -3.58 -12.80
N ALA A 312 18.38 -3.19 -11.76
CA ALA A 312 17.06 -2.55 -11.84
C ALA A 312 17.14 -1.04 -12.09
N GLN A 313 18.35 -0.48 -12.18
CA GLN A 313 18.60 0.96 -12.30
C GLN A 313 18.94 1.42 -13.73
N VAL A 314 18.83 0.52 -14.71
CA VAL A 314 19.25 0.76 -16.09
C VAL A 314 18.56 1.97 -16.70
N GLY A 315 17.25 2.08 -16.56
CA GLY A 315 16.45 3.16 -17.15
C GLY A 315 16.86 4.55 -16.64
N ILE A 316 16.91 4.74 -15.31
CA ILE A 316 17.29 6.03 -14.72
C ILE A 316 18.75 6.36 -15.02
N THR A 317 19.64 5.39 -14.95
CA THR A 317 21.06 5.60 -15.16
C THR A 317 21.34 5.95 -16.62
N SER A 318 20.83 5.17 -17.57
CA SER A 318 21.00 5.45 -19.00
C SER A 318 20.31 6.75 -19.45
N GLY A 319 19.19 7.09 -18.79
CA GLY A 319 18.52 8.38 -18.97
C GLY A 319 19.46 9.55 -18.73
N ALA A 320 20.21 9.49 -17.65
CA ALA A 320 21.10 10.55 -17.20
C ALA A 320 22.48 10.52 -17.91
N ILE A 321 23.20 9.38 -17.87
CA ILE A 321 24.60 9.31 -18.34
C ILE A 321 24.73 8.86 -19.79
N GLY A 322 23.63 8.43 -20.43
CA GLY A 322 23.60 8.02 -21.85
C GLY A 322 23.46 6.52 -22.04
N THR A 323 23.08 6.14 -23.25
CA THR A 323 22.97 4.73 -23.69
C THR A 323 24.28 4.17 -24.23
N LYS A 324 25.26 5.03 -24.51
CA LYS A 324 26.66 4.70 -24.80
C LYS A 324 27.54 5.50 -23.85
N VAL A 325 28.34 4.83 -23.02
CA VAL A 325 29.16 5.48 -22.00
C VAL A 325 30.61 5.06 -22.11
N ASN A 326 31.50 6.04 -22.17
CA ASN A 326 32.94 5.83 -22.16
C ASN A 326 33.45 5.94 -20.71
N PHE A 327 33.78 4.82 -20.11
CA PHE A 327 34.41 4.75 -18.80
C PHE A 327 35.92 4.80 -18.93
N LYS A 328 36.56 5.91 -18.54
CA LYS A 328 37.99 6.11 -18.59
C LYS A 328 38.58 5.89 -17.21
N TRP A 329 39.24 4.76 -17.01
CA TRP A 329 39.78 4.31 -15.73
C TRP A 329 41.10 4.95 -15.36
N LEU A 330 41.46 4.91 -14.10
CA LEU A 330 42.74 5.44 -13.57
C LEU A 330 43.97 4.86 -14.24
N ASN A 331 43.91 3.61 -14.66
CA ASN A 331 45.02 2.95 -15.36
C ASN A 331 45.19 3.41 -16.84
N GLY A 332 44.41 4.38 -17.28
CA GLY A 332 44.44 4.91 -18.63
C GLY A 332 43.66 4.09 -19.67
N THR A 333 43.04 2.98 -19.28
CA THR A 333 42.21 2.20 -20.19
C THR A 333 40.81 2.82 -20.31
N THR A 334 40.12 2.50 -21.40
CA THR A 334 38.72 2.92 -21.61
C THR A 334 37.88 1.71 -21.90
N THR A 335 36.79 1.59 -21.14
CA THR A 335 35.70 0.64 -21.43
C THR A 335 34.52 1.39 -22.04
N VAL A 336 34.14 0.98 -23.24
CA VAL A 336 32.94 1.53 -23.90
C VAL A 336 31.77 0.59 -23.61
N PHE A 337 30.77 1.08 -22.85
CA PHE A 337 29.54 0.37 -22.64
C PHE A 337 28.48 0.87 -23.63
N GLN A 338 27.79 -0.03 -24.30
CA GLN A 338 26.63 0.26 -25.13
C GLN A 338 25.43 -0.51 -24.60
N LEU A 339 24.36 0.21 -24.23
CA LEU A 339 23.15 -0.41 -23.72
C LEU A 339 22.51 -1.30 -24.79
N PRO A 340 22.33 -2.61 -24.55
CA PRO A 340 21.69 -3.51 -25.50
C PRO A 340 20.25 -3.07 -25.81
N GLY A 341 19.87 -3.10 -27.08
CA GLY A 341 18.52 -2.77 -27.51
C GLY A 341 18.16 -1.27 -27.50
N ALA A 342 19.10 -0.39 -27.14
CA ALA A 342 18.85 1.05 -27.18
C ALA A 342 18.52 1.53 -28.61
N THR A 343 17.41 2.22 -28.77
CA THR A 343 16.95 2.76 -30.06
C THR A 343 17.62 4.07 -30.43
N GLU A 344 18.22 4.76 -29.47
CA GLU A 344 18.92 6.04 -29.63
C GLU A 344 20.30 5.95 -28.97
N VAL A 345 21.34 6.39 -29.67
CA VAL A 345 22.69 6.48 -29.11
C VAL A 345 22.90 7.87 -28.52
N ARG A 346 22.95 7.93 -27.19
CA ARG A 346 23.29 9.13 -26.41
C ARG A 346 24.62 8.87 -25.72
N GLU A 347 25.69 9.55 -26.20
CA GLU A 347 27.04 9.27 -25.74
C GLU A 347 27.47 10.17 -24.58
N GLY A 348 27.74 9.55 -23.42
CA GLY A 348 28.32 10.19 -22.25
C GLY A 348 29.74 9.73 -21.97
N THR A 349 30.43 10.41 -21.06
CA THR A 349 31.77 10.04 -20.59
C THR A 349 31.87 10.18 -19.08
N ILE A 350 32.43 9.18 -18.44
CA ILE A 350 32.78 9.22 -17.00
C ILE A 350 34.28 8.88 -16.93
N GLU A 351 35.06 9.80 -16.36
CA GLU A 351 36.50 9.78 -16.37
C GLU A 351 37.10 9.93 -14.98
N ALA A 352 37.89 8.98 -14.55
CA ALA A 352 38.74 9.13 -13.37
C ALA A 352 39.96 10.02 -13.76
N VAL A 353 39.89 11.30 -13.42
CA VAL A 353 40.93 12.29 -13.73
C VAL A 353 42.17 12.06 -12.89
N ASP A 354 41.96 11.72 -11.63
CA ASP A 354 42.96 11.29 -10.67
C ASP A 354 42.29 10.37 -9.64
N ALA A 355 43.04 9.84 -8.68
CA ALA A 355 42.54 8.89 -7.68
C ALA A 355 41.31 9.39 -6.87
N LEU A 356 41.10 10.70 -6.77
CA LEU A 356 40.05 11.32 -5.96
C LEU A 356 39.17 12.27 -6.78
N THR A 357 39.27 12.26 -8.09
CA THR A 357 38.49 13.18 -8.96
C THR A 357 37.84 12.44 -10.11
N VAL A 358 36.54 12.52 -10.19
CA VAL A 358 35.76 12.02 -11.30
C VAL A 358 35.15 13.17 -12.07
N LYS A 359 35.25 13.12 -13.40
CA LYS A 359 34.58 14.03 -14.34
C LYS A 359 33.48 13.28 -15.06
N VAL A 360 32.25 13.77 -14.99
CA VAL A 360 31.12 13.22 -15.74
C VAL A 360 30.70 14.23 -16.80
N THR A 361 30.66 13.79 -18.05
CA THR A 361 30.10 14.59 -19.15
C THR A 361 28.82 13.92 -19.62
N LEU A 362 27.69 14.53 -19.29
CA LEU A 362 26.37 14.04 -19.65
C LEU A 362 26.09 14.26 -21.14
N PRO A 363 25.39 13.33 -21.78
CA PRO A 363 24.89 13.55 -23.15
C PRO A 363 23.71 14.53 -23.12
N VAL A 364 23.28 14.91 -24.30
CA VAL A 364 21.94 15.48 -24.48
C VAL A 364 20.94 14.38 -24.22
N PHE A 365 19.99 14.65 -23.31
CA PHE A 365 18.90 13.70 -22.98
C PHE A 365 17.71 13.92 -23.92
N LYS A 366 16.98 15.01 -23.72
CA LYS A 366 15.82 15.40 -24.54
C LYS A 366 15.80 16.92 -24.73
N LEU A 367 15.10 17.40 -25.74
CA LEU A 367 14.90 18.83 -26.00
C LEU A 367 16.22 19.64 -26.16
N GLY A 368 17.27 18.98 -26.62
CA GLY A 368 18.61 19.61 -26.76
C GLY A 368 19.32 19.88 -25.43
N LYS A 369 18.87 19.31 -24.29
CA LYS A 369 19.39 19.57 -22.95
C LYS A 369 19.84 18.30 -22.23
N PRO A 370 20.77 18.39 -21.26
CA PRO A 370 21.13 17.26 -20.41
C PRO A 370 20.04 16.92 -19.40
N TYR A 371 20.21 15.77 -18.72
CA TYR A 371 19.36 15.34 -17.61
C TYR A 371 19.72 16.10 -16.32
N LEU A 372 18.96 17.12 -15.98
CA LEU A 372 19.30 18.05 -14.89
C LEU A 372 18.94 17.55 -13.48
N LEU A 373 18.36 16.33 -13.37
CA LEU A 373 18.21 15.63 -12.08
C LEU A 373 19.35 14.65 -11.78
N PHE A 374 20.49 14.73 -12.51
CA PHE A 374 21.63 13.85 -12.27
C PHE A 374 22.10 13.84 -10.83
N ASP A 375 22.26 14.99 -10.21
CA ASP A 375 22.70 15.14 -8.82
C ASP A 375 21.69 14.49 -7.83
N PRO A 376 20.40 14.87 -7.76
CA PRO A 376 19.51 14.25 -6.78
C PRO A 376 19.22 12.78 -7.04
N GLU A 377 19.32 12.31 -8.26
CA GLU A 377 18.92 10.93 -8.61
C GLU A 377 20.08 9.94 -8.56
N LEU A 378 21.25 10.33 -9.05
CA LEU A 378 22.37 9.40 -9.20
C LEU A 378 23.42 9.53 -8.11
N LEU A 379 23.56 10.71 -7.50
CA LEU A 379 24.52 10.89 -6.42
C LEU A 379 23.95 10.57 -5.02
N THR A 380 22.64 10.70 -4.81
CA THR A 380 22.00 10.58 -3.51
C THR A 380 20.97 9.49 -3.39
N SER A 381 20.69 8.74 -4.45
CA SER A 381 19.64 7.71 -4.41
C SER A 381 18.28 8.22 -3.89
N ASN A 382 17.70 9.15 -4.62
CA ASN A 382 16.49 9.87 -4.22
C ASN A 382 15.25 8.98 -4.02
N ALA A 383 15.02 8.02 -4.91
CA ALA A 383 13.83 7.15 -4.89
C ALA A 383 14.13 5.71 -4.46
N ASN A 384 15.33 5.26 -4.76
CA ASN A 384 15.83 3.95 -4.40
C ASN A 384 17.28 4.11 -3.92
N PRO A 385 17.63 3.68 -2.71
CA PRO A 385 18.97 3.85 -2.15
C PRO A 385 20.08 3.16 -2.96
N ALA A 386 19.76 2.56 -4.10
CA ALA A 386 20.69 1.83 -4.94
C ALA A 386 21.61 2.73 -5.78
N THR A 387 21.09 3.75 -6.47
CA THR A 387 21.83 4.45 -7.52
C THR A 387 23.10 5.16 -7.04
N GLY A 388 23.02 5.86 -5.91
CA GLY A 388 24.16 6.59 -5.32
C GLY A 388 25.02 5.77 -4.37
N THR A 389 24.69 4.49 -4.12
CA THR A 389 25.40 3.61 -3.20
C THR A 389 26.66 3.04 -3.86
N VAL A 390 27.83 3.39 -3.35
CA VAL A 390 29.10 3.06 -3.99
C VAL A 390 29.41 1.56 -3.92
N GLN A 391 29.94 1.01 -5.03
CA GLN A 391 30.22 -0.41 -5.21
C GLN A 391 31.72 -0.70 -5.37
N PRO A 392 32.27 -1.78 -4.74
CA PRO A 392 33.69 -2.10 -4.78
C PRO A 392 34.11 -2.71 -6.12
N LYS A 393 34.76 -1.92 -6.98
CA LYS A 393 35.27 -2.37 -8.27
C LYS A 393 36.16 -3.59 -8.11
N HIS A 394 37.14 -3.55 -7.19
CA HIS A 394 38.14 -4.60 -6.98
C HIS A 394 37.54 -5.97 -6.62
N VAL A 395 36.28 -6.02 -6.20
CA VAL A 395 35.56 -7.28 -5.94
C VAL A 395 34.86 -7.74 -7.21
N TYR A 396 33.95 -6.90 -7.74
CA TYR A 396 33.00 -7.32 -8.78
C TYR A 396 33.67 -7.41 -10.16
N GLU A 397 34.77 -6.69 -10.45
CA GLU A 397 35.47 -6.75 -11.74
C GLU A 397 36.11 -8.14 -12.00
N GLN A 398 36.27 -8.96 -10.96
CA GLN A 398 36.82 -10.31 -11.05
C GLN A 398 35.82 -11.36 -11.53
N PHE A 399 34.55 -10.98 -11.61
CA PHE A 399 33.46 -11.85 -12.03
C PHE A 399 32.70 -11.23 -13.21
N PRO A 400 32.30 -12.04 -14.21
CA PRO A 400 31.48 -11.54 -15.31
C PRO A 400 30.13 -11.00 -14.79
N PRO A 401 29.54 -9.98 -15.43
CA PRO A 401 28.28 -9.38 -14.96
C PRO A 401 27.16 -10.39 -14.72
N SER A 402 27.00 -11.39 -15.56
CA SER A 402 25.99 -12.47 -15.43
C SER A 402 26.12 -13.30 -14.15
N GLN A 403 27.22 -13.20 -13.42
CA GLN A 403 27.43 -13.90 -12.14
C GLN A 403 27.20 -13.00 -10.92
N TRP A 404 27.11 -11.68 -11.05
CA TRP A 404 27.06 -10.79 -9.90
C TRP A 404 25.90 -11.11 -8.94
N ALA A 405 24.73 -11.42 -9.49
CA ALA A 405 23.58 -11.80 -8.67
C ALA A 405 23.75 -13.12 -7.90
N ASN A 406 24.69 -13.97 -8.30
CA ASN A 406 24.96 -15.27 -7.68
C ASN A 406 26.16 -15.27 -6.72
N LEU A 407 26.69 -14.11 -6.39
CA LEU A 407 27.79 -13.98 -5.42
C LEU A 407 27.25 -13.89 -3.99
N PRO A 408 28.00 -14.37 -2.97
CA PRO A 408 27.59 -14.28 -1.58
C PRO A 408 27.48 -12.82 -1.07
N CYS A 409 28.13 -11.89 -1.76
CA CYS A 409 27.97 -10.46 -1.50
C CYS A 409 26.72 -9.85 -2.15
N ALA A 410 26.00 -10.59 -2.97
CA ALA A 410 24.75 -10.16 -3.61
C ALA A 410 23.53 -10.91 -3.06
N THR A 411 23.57 -12.24 -3.04
CA THR A 411 22.41 -13.07 -2.64
C THR A 411 22.67 -13.75 -1.29
N PRO A 412 21.83 -13.51 -0.29
CA PRO A 412 21.95 -14.14 1.03
C PRO A 412 21.97 -15.68 0.94
N GLY A 413 22.90 -16.31 1.66
CA GLY A 413 23.03 -17.77 1.72
C GLY A 413 23.73 -18.43 0.53
N THR A 414 24.22 -17.66 -0.44
CA THR A 414 25.03 -18.17 -1.54
C THR A 414 26.38 -18.70 -1.04
N PRO A 415 26.92 -19.80 -1.60
CA PRO A 415 28.23 -20.34 -1.20
C PRO A 415 29.37 -19.34 -1.36
N ASN A 416 30.34 -19.40 -0.44
CA ASN A 416 31.51 -18.56 -0.48
C ASN A 416 32.33 -18.78 -1.77
N VAL A 417 32.89 -17.68 -2.30
CA VAL A 417 33.79 -17.72 -3.45
C VAL A 417 35.12 -17.06 -3.12
N GLN A 418 36.13 -17.28 -3.96
CA GLN A 418 37.44 -16.66 -3.78
C GLN A 418 37.57 -15.43 -4.67
N TYR A 419 38.24 -14.40 -4.13
CA TYR A 419 38.60 -13.18 -4.87
C TYR A 419 40.02 -12.76 -4.47
N LYS A 420 40.65 -11.86 -5.21
CA LYS A 420 42.03 -11.44 -4.97
C LYS A 420 42.11 -9.95 -4.61
N VAL A 421 42.94 -9.64 -3.62
CA VAL A 421 43.24 -8.26 -3.24
C VAL A 421 44.76 -8.14 -3.15
N GLY A 422 45.38 -7.27 -3.95
CA GLY A 422 46.81 -7.09 -3.97
C GLY A 422 47.60 -8.41 -4.23
N GLY A 423 47.06 -9.32 -5.00
CA GLY A 423 47.64 -10.66 -5.26
C GLY A 423 47.33 -11.70 -4.17
N VAL A 424 46.77 -11.33 -3.02
CA VAL A 424 46.37 -12.25 -1.94
C VAL A 424 44.93 -12.76 -2.20
N THR A 425 44.78 -14.09 -2.16
CA THR A 425 43.45 -14.71 -2.22
C THR A 425 42.72 -14.58 -0.90
N LYS A 426 41.52 -14.03 -0.94
CA LYS A 426 40.58 -13.89 0.18
C LYS A 426 39.30 -14.64 -0.09
N THR A 427 38.57 -15.00 0.97
CA THR A 427 37.24 -15.60 0.87
C THR A 427 36.17 -14.50 0.89
N LEU A 428 35.33 -14.46 -0.14
CA LEU A 428 34.13 -13.62 -0.17
C LEU A 428 32.97 -14.42 0.43
N SER A 429 32.53 -14.02 1.61
CA SER A 429 31.45 -14.69 2.36
C SER A 429 30.20 -13.84 2.57
N GLY A 430 30.25 -12.58 2.13
CA GLY A 430 29.15 -11.63 2.26
C GLY A 430 29.53 -10.27 1.67
N PRO A 431 28.68 -9.25 1.85
CA PRO A 431 28.90 -7.90 1.36
C PRO A 431 30.20 -7.26 1.84
N ILE A 432 30.89 -6.59 0.92
CA ILE A 432 32.03 -5.73 1.22
C ILE A 432 31.62 -4.29 0.91
N GLY A 433 31.25 -3.55 1.94
CA GLY A 433 30.87 -2.15 1.84
C GLY A 433 31.96 -1.21 2.35
N CYS A 434 31.66 0.08 2.45
CA CYS A 434 32.51 1.11 3.06
C CYS A 434 31.77 1.85 4.21
N GLY A 435 30.60 1.37 4.58
CA GLY A 435 29.71 1.98 5.57
C GLY A 435 30.08 1.74 7.02
N PRO A 436 29.26 2.26 7.94
CA PRO A 436 29.53 2.21 9.39
C PRO A 436 29.44 0.81 10.00
N TYR A 437 28.86 -0.17 9.34
CA TYR A 437 28.75 -1.55 9.82
C TYR A 437 29.26 -2.55 8.78
N LYS A 438 29.87 -3.62 9.25
CA LYS A 438 30.40 -4.73 8.45
C LYS A 438 29.47 -5.93 8.54
N PHE A 439 29.33 -6.66 7.45
CA PHE A 439 28.71 -7.97 7.47
C PHE A 439 29.46 -8.93 8.38
N ALA A 440 28.75 -9.55 9.32
CA ALA A 440 29.28 -10.58 10.20
C ALA A 440 28.76 -11.96 9.82
N SER A 441 27.45 -12.13 9.67
CA SER A 441 26.86 -13.41 9.27
C SER A 441 25.43 -13.26 8.75
N TRP A 442 25.00 -14.27 8.01
CA TRP A 442 23.61 -14.51 7.63
C TRP A 442 23.23 -15.92 8.02
N ASP A 443 22.15 -16.04 8.81
CA ASP A 443 21.53 -17.33 9.13
C ASP A 443 20.31 -17.52 8.23
N SER A 444 20.41 -18.42 7.25
CA SER A 444 19.35 -18.69 6.29
C SER A 444 18.16 -19.45 6.87
N VAL A 445 18.32 -20.11 8.03
CA VAL A 445 17.24 -20.86 8.70
C VAL A 445 16.37 -19.91 9.52
N THR A 446 17.00 -19.07 10.33
CA THR A 446 16.30 -18.09 11.16
C THR A 446 16.07 -16.75 10.47
N GLN A 447 16.63 -16.57 9.28
CA GLN A 447 16.63 -15.36 8.47
C GLN A 447 17.06 -14.13 9.28
N VAL A 448 18.21 -14.25 9.95
CA VAL A 448 18.82 -13.19 10.75
C VAL A 448 20.10 -12.73 10.08
N LEU A 449 20.14 -11.45 9.73
CA LEU A 449 21.37 -10.75 9.36
C LEU A 449 22.02 -10.19 10.60
N HIS A 450 23.32 -10.45 10.79
CA HIS A 450 24.13 -9.85 11.83
C HIS A 450 25.17 -8.92 11.21
N LEU A 451 25.19 -7.69 11.68
CA LEU A 451 26.15 -6.65 11.34
C LEU A 451 26.93 -6.22 12.57
N THR A 452 28.22 -5.97 12.42
CA THR A 452 29.09 -5.46 13.49
C THR A 452 29.63 -4.08 13.16
N LYS A 453 29.85 -3.26 14.19
CA LYS A 453 30.40 -1.92 14.06
C LYS A 453 31.73 -1.92 13.29
N ASN A 454 31.87 -1.07 12.30
CA ASN A 454 33.13 -0.83 11.59
C ASN A 454 34.01 0.13 12.41
N GLY A 455 34.98 -0.41 13.13
CA GLY A 455 35.92 0.39 13.92
C GLY A 455 36.80 1.34 13.09
N ASP A 456 36.94 1.09 11.78
CA ASP A 456 37.77 1.87 10.86
C ASP A 456 36.93 2.80 9.96
N TYR A 457 35.67 3.03 10.33
CA TYR A 457 34.77 3.88 9.55
C TYR A 457 35.31 5.33 9.48
N TRP A 458 35.37 5.87 8.27
CA TRP A 458 35.96 7.19 8.00
C TRP A 458 35.33 8.33 8.84
N ASN A 459 34.04 8.27 9.13
CA ASN A 459 33.31 9.29 9.88
C ASN A 459 33.13 8.96 11.36
N LYS A 460 33.81 7.94 11.85
CA LYS A 460 33.72 7.45 13.25
C LYS A 460 33.90 8.57 14.26
N THR A 461 34.97 9.35 14.14
CA THR A 461 35.30 10.41 15.09
C THR A 461 34.18 11.45 15.22
N ALA A 462 33.59 11.89 14.10
CA ALA A 462 32.48 12.83 14.14
C ALA A 462 31.24 12.24 14.80
N LEU A 463 30.91 10.98 14.50
CA LEU A 463 29.79 10.30 15.13
C LEU A 463 29.97 10.10 16.63
N GLU A 464 31.15 9.69 17.06
CA GLU A 464 31.46 9.49 18.48
C GLU A 464 31.47 10.81 19.26
N ASN A 465 32.00 11.90 18.69
CA ASN A 465 31.89 13.24 19.25
C ASN A 465 30.46 13.71 19.43
N ALA A 466 29.54 13.30 18.51
CA ALA A 466 28.10 13.54 18.60
C ALA A 466 27.39 12.55 19.56
N LYS A 467 28.11 11.70 20.29
CA LYS A 467 27.58 10.62 21.14
C LYS A 467 26.65 9.66 20.38
N LEU A 468 27.01 9.39 19.15
CA LEU A 468 26.39 8.43 18.24
C LEU A 468 27.32 7.22 18.08
N PHE A 469 26.87 6.22 17.24
CA PHE A 469 27.71 5.07 16.91
C PHE A 469 28.02 4.15 18.13
N GLY A 470 27.05 4.07 19.08
CA GLY A 470 27.16 3.26 20.28
C GLY A 470 26.84 1.78 20.10
N VAL A 471 26.05 1.44 19.06
CA VAL A 471 25.66 0.06 18.76
C VAL A 471 26.88 -0.69 18.23
N GLN A 472 27.20 -1.85 18.84
CA GLN A 472 28.29 -2.73 18.42
C GLN A 472 27.76 -3.82 17.48
N ASP A 473 26.61 -4.42 17.84
CA ASP A 473 25.98 -5.50 17.14
C ASP A 473 24.57 -5.09 16.70
N TYR A 474 24.26 -5.24 15.42
CA TYR A 474 22.97 -4.93 14.86
C TYR A 474 22.41 -6.14 14.13
N TYR A 475 21.21 -6.54 14.51
CA TYR A 475 20.54 -7.68 13.93
C TYR A 475 19.29 -7.24 13.16
N VAL A 476 19.09 -7.75 11.96
CA VAL A 476 17.83 -7.65 11.21
C VAL A 476 17.21 -9.03 11.18
N LYS A 477 16.06 -9.18 11.85
CA LYS A 477 15.36 -10.46 12.00
C LYS A 477 14.04 -10.40 11.24
N TYR A 478 13.85 -11.32 10.31
CA TYR A 478 12.58 -11.45 9.61
C TYR A 478 11.51 -12.07 10.50
N ILE A 479 10.40 -11.37 10.71
CA ILE A 479 9.23 -11.84 11.46
C ILE A 479 7.99 -11.47 10.66
N PRO A 480 7.38 -12.38 9.88
CA PRO A 480 6.32 -12.01 8.94
C PRO A 480 4.99 -11.59 9.61
N GLY A 481 4.74 -12.04 10.85
CA GLY A 481 3.48 -11.80 11.54
C GLY A 481 3.53 -10.63 12.52
N LYS A 482 2.56 -9.72 12.46
CA LYS A 482 2.43 -8.59 13.37
C LYS A 482 2.32 -9.04 14.83
N GLU A 483 1.49 -10.02 15.11
CA GLU A 483 1.26 -10.56 16.45
C GLU A 483 2.53 -11.19 17.03
N SER A 484 3.28 -11.92 16.21
CA SER A 484 4.59 -12.50 16.58
C SER A 484 5.63 -11.42 16.84
N ALA A 485 5.65 -10.36 16.04
CA ALA A 485 6.57 -9.25 16.22
C ALA A 485 6.26 -8.44 17.50
N LEU A 486 4.97 -8.20 17.78
CA LEU A 486 4.54 -7.57 19.03
C LEU A 486 4.87 -8.43 20.26
N ALA A 487 4.73 -9.75 20.15
CA ALA A 487 5.14 -10.67 21.21
C ALA A 487 6.66 -10.65 21.43
N ALA A 488 7.44 -10.70 20.34
CA ALA A 488 8.90 -10.62 20.40
C ALA A 488 9.38 -9.29 21.01
N LEU A 489 8.71 -8.18 20.69
CA LEU A 489 8.99 -6.87 21.30
C LEU A 489 8.71 -6.90 22.82
N LYS A 490 7.56 -7.40 23.23
CA LYS A 490 7.18 -7.50 24.66
C LYS A 490 8.12 -8.40 25.45
N ASN A 491 8.62 -9.48 24.83
CA ASN A 491 9.55 -10.41 25.45
C ASN A 491 11.00 -9.91 25.45
N GLY A 492 11.31 -8.79 24.79
CA GLY A 492 12.66 -8.25 24.64
C GLY A 492 13.55 -9.02 23.64
N GLU A 493 12.94 -9.85 22.79
CA GLU A 493 13.64 -10.58 21.72
C GLU A 493 14.02 -9.68 20.56
N VAL A 494 13.25 -8.61 20.35
CA VAL A 494 13.54 -7.52 19.41
C VAL A 494 13.40 -6.17 20.11
N ASP A 495 14.12 -5.18 19.61
CA ASP A 495 14.20 -3.85 20.21
C ASP A 495 13.40 -2.81 19.45
N LEU A 496 13.09 -3.07 18.19
CA LEU A 496 12.51 -2.10 17.28
C LEU A 496 11.67 -2.80 16.23
N LEU A 497 10.48 -2.30 16.00
CA LEU A 497 9.57 -2.83 14.98
C LEU A 497 9.64 -1.98 13.71
N ASP A 498 9.54 -2.65 12.57
CA ASP A 498 9.30 -2.04 11.27
C ASP A 498 7.92 -1.35 11.25
N GLY A 499 7.86 -0.14 10.70
CA GLY A 499 6.60 0.60 10.52
C GLY A 499 5.57 -0.14 9.66
N ASN A 500 6.02 -1.00 8.77
CA ASN A 500 5.17 -1.83 7.93
C ASN A 500 4.39 -2.93 8.67
N TYR A 501 4.60 -3.12 9.98
CA TYR A 501 3.69 -3.94 10.79
C TYR A 501 2.31 -3.29 10.95
N LEU A 502 2.16 -2.00 10.68
CA LEU A 502 0.91 -1.24 10.73
C LEU A 502 0.17 -1.46 12.06
N ILE A 503 0.88 -1.17 13.16
CA ILE A 503 0.39 -1.39 14.54
C ILE A 503 -0.51 -0.25 15.05
N HIS A 504 -1.21 0.45 14.14
CA HIS A 504 -2.03 1.63 14.43
C HIS A 504 -3.11 1.34 15.49
N ARG A 505 -3.78 0.21 15.36
CA ARG A 505 -4.86 -0.18 16.28
C ARG A 505 -4.32 -0.65 17.62
N GLU A 506 -3.15 -1.24 17.61
CA GLU A 506 -2.45 -1.78 18.77
C GLU A 506 -1.64 -0.72 19.53
N LYS A 507 -1.43 0.46 18.96
CA LYS A 507 -0.60 1.53 19.55
C LYS A 507 -1.02 1.93 20.98
N GLY A 508 -2.32 1.82 21.31
CA GLY A 508 -2.85 2.09 22.64
C GLY A 508 -2.67 0.94 23.65
N THR A 509 -2.38 -0.28 23.19
CA THR A 509 -2.20 -1.47 24.03
C THR A 509 -0.73 -1.80 24.29
N ILE A 510 0.19 -1.12 23.60
CA ILE A 510 1.62 -1.22 23.86
C ILE A 510 1.92 -0.45 25.14
N ASP A 511 2.72 -1.06 26.02
CA ASP A 511 3.12 -0.46 27.30
C ASP A 511 3.53 1.01 27.11
N PRO A 512 3.00 1.93 27.93
CA PRO A 512 3.34 3.37 27.81
C PRO A 512 4.84 3.69 27.97
N SER A 513 5.61 2.83 28.64
CA SER A 513 7.05 2.98 28.79
C SER A 513 7.81 2.77 27.48
N TRP A 514 7.24 2.05 26.50
CA TRP A 514 7.86 1.82 25.21
C TRP A 514 7.76 3.07 24.33
N GLY A 515 8.85 3.40 23.67
CA GLY A 515 8.90 4.49 22.71
C GLY A 515 7.96 4.22 21.54
N LYS A 516 7.14 5.21 21.22
CA LYS A 516 6.25 5.17 20.05
C LYS A 516 6.38 6.46 19.28
N VAL A 517 6.58 6.35 17.98
CA VAL A 517 6.62 7.49 17.07
C VAL A 517 5.58 7.25 15.98
N ILE A 518 4.70 8.24 15.81
CA ILE A 518 3.80 8.32 14.65
C ILE A 518 4.39 9.37 13.75
N MET A 519 4.65 9.04 12.51
CA MET A 519 5.25 9.95 11.56
C MET A 519 4.66 9.73 10.17
N MET A 520 4.71 10.78 9.35
CA MET A 520 4.40 10.62 7.94
C MET A 520 5.33 9.56 7.36
N GLY A 521 4.77 8.50 6.86
CA GLY A 521 5.50 7.51 6.09
C GLY A 521 5.90 8.08 4.74
N ASP A 522 6.96 7.57 4.19
CA ASP A 522 7.41 7.86 2.83
C ASP A 522 6.77 6.91 1.81
N GLY A 523 5.78 6.13 2.24
CA GLY A 523 5.08 5.13 1.47
C GLY A 523 3.70 5.57 0.99
N ARG A 524 3.40 5.21 -0.24
CA ARG A 524 2.06 5.22 -0.81
C ARG A 524 1.60 3.79 -1.08
N GLN A 525 0.32 3.55 -0.98
CA GLN A 525 -0.30 2.27 -1.29
C GLN A 525 -1.29 2.46 -2.42
N TYR A 526 -1.21 1.62 -3.44
CA TYR A 526 -2.00 1.77 -4.65
C TYR A 526 -2.35 0.43 -5.29
N LEU A 527 -3.32 0.48 -6.19
CA LEU A 527 -3.71 -0.61 -7.08
C LEU A 527 -3.23 -0.26 -8.49
N ALA A 528 -2.16 -0.90 -8.94
CA ALA A 528 -1.60 -0.72 -10.27
C ALA A 528 -2.35 -1.57 -11.31
N TYR A 529 -2.53 -1.04 -12.52
CA TYR A 529 -3.19 -1.72 -13.61
C TYR A 529 -2.20 -2.11 -14.72
N ASN A 530 -2.35 -3.30 -15.26
CA ASN A 530 -1.65 -3.67 -16.48
C ASN A 530 -2.24 -2.90 -17.68
N MET A 531 -1.50 -1.95 -18.21
CA MET A 531 -1.96 -1.10 -19.33
C MET A 531 -1.99 -1.83 -20.68
N LYS A 532 -1.61 -3.11 -20.72
CA LYS A 532 -1.83 -4.01 -21.88
C LYS A 532 -3.04 -4.92 -21.68
N HIS A 533 -3.65 -4.93 -20.49
CA HIS A 533 -4.85 -5.73 -20.24
C HIS A 533 -6.00 -5.32 -21.15
N PRO A 534 -6.73 -6.26 -21.77
CA PRO A 534 -7.72 -5.94 -22.81
C PRO A 534 -8.95 -5.16 -22.31
N ILE A 535 -9.22 -5.16 -20.99
CA ILE A 535 -10.29 -4.35 -20.38
C ILE A 535 -9.71 -3.12 -19.68
N LEU A 536 -8.73 -3.33 -18.79
CA LEU A 536 -8.21 -2.28 -17.92
C LEU A 536 -7.24 -1.32 -18.64
N GLY A 537 -6.47 -1.82 -19.59
CA GLY A 537 -5.42 -1.09 -20.29
C GLY A 537 -5.83 -0.61 -21.67
N THR A 538 -5.95 -1.52 -22.61
CA THR A 538 -6.24 -1.19 -24.03
C THR A 538 -7.72 -0.95 -24.31
N GLY A 539 -8.63 -1.51 -23.51
CA GLY A 539 -10.08 -1.39 -23.66
C GLY A 539 -10.69 -2.21 -24.80
N THR A 540 -9.89 -2.95 -25.54
CA THR A 540 -10.32 -3.71 -26.73
C THR A 540 -11.37 -4.80 -26.43
N ALA A 541 -11.40 -5.29 -25.18
CA ALA A 541 -12.39 -6.28 -24.74
C ALA A 541 -13.60 -5.66 -24.00
N THR A 542 -13.64 -4.34 -23.79
CA THR A 542 -14.83 -3.65 -23.28
C THR A 542 -15.96 -3.69 -24.30
N PRO A 543 -17.23 -3.63 -23.90
CA PRO A 543 -18.32 -3.59 -24.88
C PRO A 543 -18.21 -2.43 -25.87
N LEU A 544 -17.89 -1.22 -25.39
CA LEU A 544 -17.70 -0.06 -26.28
C LEU A 544 -16.49 -0.23 -27.20
N GLY A 545 -15.34 -0.75 -26.67
CA GLY A 545 -14.15 -0.96 -27.49
C GLY A 545 -14.32 -2.05 -28.56
N LYS A 546 -15.15 -3.06 -28.31
CA LYS A 546 -15.55 -4.06 -29.31
C LYS A 546 -16.44 -3.46 -30.39
N GLN A 547 -17.35 -2.57 -30.01
CA GLN A 547 -18.28 -1.90 -30.94
C GLN A 547 -17.55 -0.83 -31.78
N ASP A 548 -16.66 -0.07 -31.16
CA ASP A 548 -15.90 1.01 -31.76
C ASP A 548 -14.44 0.98 -31.27
N PRO A 549 -13.50 0.36 -32.01
CA PRO A 549 -12.12 0.27 -31.63
C PRO A 549 -11.43 1.63 -31.39
N THR A 550 -11.90 2.72 -31.99
CA THR A 550 -11.34 4.07 -31.79
C THR A 550 -11.65 4.60 -30.40
N LYS A 551 -12.65 4.07 -29.72
CA LYS A 551 -13.06 4.41 -28.36
C LYS A 551 -12.52 3.44 -27.30
N ALA A 552 -11.75 2.43 -27.68
CA ALA A 552 -11.27 1.41 -26.75
C ALA A 552 -10.47 2.02 -25.58
N ALA A 553 -9.51 2.92 -25.87
CA ALA A 553 -8.72 3.58 -24.83
C ALA A 553 -9.58 4.43 -23.88
N PHE A 554 -10.59 5.13 -24.39
CA PHE A 554 -11.56 5.84 -23.57
C PHE A 554 -12.35 4.89 -22.68
N ALA A 555 -12.81 3.76 -23.22
CA ALA A 555 -13.55 2.76 -22.44
C ALA A 555 -12.72 2.14 -21.31
N ALA A 556 -11.43 1.81 -21.56
CA ALA A 556 -10.51 1.35 -20.52
C ALA A 556 -10.34 2.37 -19.40
N ARG A 557 -10.17 3.65 -19.74
CA ARG A 557 -10.08 4.72 -18.76
C ARG A 557 -11.36 4.86 -17.94
N CYS A 558 -12.52 4.72 -18.57
CA CYS A 558 -13.79 4.67 -17.84
C CYS A 558 -13.84 3.51 -16.85
N VAL A 559 -13.40 2.31 -17.24
CA VAL A 559 -13.33 1.16 -16.32
C VAL A 559 -12.41 1.45 -15.13
N ARG A 560 -11.22 2.00 -15.35
CA ARG A 560 -10.30 2.35 -14.25
C ARG A 560 -10.88 3.45 -13.34
N LYS A 561 -11.56 4.46 -13.91
CA LYS A 561 -12.28 5.46 -13.11
C LYS A 561 -13.38 4.83 -12.27
N ALA A 562 -14.14 3.88 -12.82
CA ALA A 562 -15.13 3.14 -12.06
C ALA A 562 -14.48 2.39 -10.87
N ILE A 563 -13.38 1.69 -11.10
CA ILE A 563 -12.66 0.99 -10.04
C ILE A 563 -12.14 1.97 -8.98
N ASP A 564 -11.61 3.12 -9.37
CA ASP A 564 -11.10 4.13 -8.44
C ASP A 564 -12.21 4.71 -7.54
N TYR A 565 -13.41 4.94 -8.08
CA TYR A 565 -14.60 5.31 -7.29
C TYR A 565 -15.09 4.20 -6.35
N LEU A 566 -14.73 2.94 -6.58
CA LEU A 566 -15.11 1.81 -5.72
C LEU A 566 -14.08 1.54 -4.60
N ILE A 567 -13.05 2.34 -4.46
CA ILE A 567 -12.08 2.23 -3.36
C ILE A 567 -12.60 3.01 -2.15
N PRO A 568 -13.04 2.35 -1.06
CA PRO A 568 -13.58 3.01 0.12
C PRO A 568 -12.46 3.49 1.05
N ARG A 569 -11.72 4.51 0.62
CA ARG A 569 -10.51 5.03 1.27
C ARG A 569 -10.75 5.41 2.72
N ASP A 570 -11.81 6.17 3.00
CA ASP A 570 -12.11 6.61 4.36
C ASP A 570 -12.43 5.46 5.30
N LEU A 571 -13.19 4.47 4.82
CA LEU A 571 -13.49 3.27 5.59
C LEU A 571 -12.22 2.47 5.92
N ILE A 572 -11.32 2.34 4.94
CA ILE A 572 -10.03 1.67 5.13
C ILE A 572 -9.19 2.41 6.17
N ILE A 573 -9.05 3.73 6.03
CA ILE A 573 -8.25 4.58 6.92
C ILE A 573 -8.80 4.54 8.34
N GLN A 574 -10.10 4.75 8.52
CA GLN A 574 -10.71 4.80 9.85
C GLN A 574 -10.71 3.43 10.53
N ASN A 575 -11.11 2.37 9.83
CA ASN A 575 -11.32 1.08 10.46
C ASN A 575 -10.05 0.24 10.58
N LEU A 576 -9.11 0.36 9.66
CA LEU A 576 -7.90 -0.46 9.69
C LEU A 576 -6.68 0.27 10.24
N LEU A 577 -6.59 1.59 10.03
CA LEU A 577 -5.43 2.39 10.41
C LEU A 577 -5.74 3.40 11.53
N ALA A 578 -6.92 3.32 12.15
CA ALA A 578 -7.33 4.21 13.24
C ALA A 578 -7.18 5.71 12.93
N GLY A 579 -7.37 6.09 11.66
CA GLY A 579 -7.23 7.45 11.17
C GLY A 579 -5.79 7.86 10.81
N ASP A 580 -4.79 7.02 11.03
CA ASP A 580 -3.37 7.36 10.80
C ASP A 580 -2.96 7.08 9.34
N ALA A 581 -3.62 7.71 8.39
CA ALA A 581 -3.25 7.75 6.97
C ALA A 581 -3.99 8.89 6.28
N LEU A 582 -3.55 9.26 5.10
CA LEU A 582 -4.25 10.24 4.25
C LEU A 582 -4.79 9.55 3.00
N PRO A 583 -5.95 9.95 2.48
CA PRO A 583 -6.48 9.41 1.22
C PRO A 583 -5.50 9.67 0.07
N GLY A 584 -5.20 8.64 -0.71
CA GLY A 584 -4.30 8.75 -1.86
C GLY A 584 -4.93 9.49 -3.03
N THR A 585 -4.16 10.33 -3.70
CA THR A 585 -4.60 11.13 -4.86
C THR A 585 -3.78 10.84 -6.12
N THR A 586 -2.47 10.99 -6.03
CA THR A 586 -1.53 10.80 -7.14
C THR A 586 -0.29 10.08 -6.63
N HIS A 587 0.64 9.76 -7.53
CA HIS A 587 1.94 9.22 -7.17
C HIS A 587 2.72 10.03 -6.13
N MET A 588 2.48 11.34 -6.05
CA MET A 588 3.23 12.22 -5.16
C MET A 588 2.66 12.23 -3.76
N LEU A 589 3.53 12.22 -2.76
CA LEU A 589 3.16 12.38 -1.36
C LEU A 589 2.88 13.86 -1.02
N PRO A 590 1.98 14.13 -0.08
CA PRO A 590 1.61 15.50 0.32
C PRO A 590 2.77 16.38 0.80
N ASP A 591 3.85 15.77 1.25
CA ASP A 591 5.05 16.43 1.77
C ASP A 591 6.20 16.55 0.75
N GLN A 592 6.02 16.01 -0.46
CA GLN A 592 6.98 16.19 -1.53
C GLN A 592 6.91 17.59 -2.16
N ALA A 593 8.07 18.03 -2.68
CA ALA A 593 8.12 19.24 -3.51
C ALA A 593 7.15 19.09 -4.71
N PHE A 594 6.43 20.16 -5.01
CA PHE A 594 5.51 20.28 -6.16
C PHE A 594 4.22 19.43 -6.08
N TYR A 595 3.91 18.84 -4.92
CA TYR A 595 2.62 18.19 -4.72
C TYR A 595 1.46 19.17 -5.01
N ASP A 596 0.45 18.71 -5.72
CA ASP A 596 -0.75 19.51 -6.01
C ASP A 596 -1.88 19.19 -5.03
N SER A 597 -1.98 19.98 -3.98
CA SER A 597 -3.02 19.84 -2.97
C SER A 597 -4.44 20.19 -3.46
N SER A 598 -4.57 20.73 -4.69
CA SER A 598 -5.89 20.99 -5.29
C SER A 598 -6.56 19.71 -5.80
N ILE A 599 -5.78 18.68 -6.14
CA ILE A 599 -6.31 17.37 -6.52
C ILE A 599 -6.81 16.66 -5.27
N LYS A 600 -8.08 16.23 -5.29
CA LYS A 600 -8.71 15.48 -4.20
C LYS A 600 -8.92 14.05 -4.60
N ALA A 601 -8.77 13.13 -3.64
CA ALA A 601 -9.08 11.73 -3.85
C ALA A 601 -10.54 11.58 -4.28
N ARG A 602 -10.80 10.69 -5.25
CA ARG A 602 -12.17 10.33 -5.58
C ARG A 602 -12.78 9.60 -4.39
N PRO A 603 -13.97 10.01 -3.95
CA PRO A 603 -14.66 9.34 -2.87
C PRO A 603 -15.18 7.97 -3.32
N TYR A 604 -15.55 7.12 -2.37
CA TYR A 604 -16.30 5.92 -2.70
C TYR A 604 -17.66 6.30 -3.30
N ASP A 605 -17.93 5.83 -4.54
CA ASP A 605 -19.15 6.17 -5.32
C ASP A 605 -19.54 5.02 -6.25
N LEU A 606 -20.46 4.19 -5.75
CA LEU A 606 -21.01 3.12 -6.58
C LEU A 606 -21.76 3.67 -7.79
N GLN A 607 -22.49 4.79 -7.67
CA GLN A 607 -23.24 5.35 -8.79
C GLN A 607 -22.35 5.99 -9.84
N GLN A 608 -21.32 6.74 -9.44
CA GLN A 608 -20.33 7.22 -10.41
C GLN A 608 -19.59 6.06 -11.07
N ALA A 609 -19.24 5.02 -10.29
CA ALA A 609 -18.64 3.81 -10.85
C ALA A 609 -19.55 3.18 -11.92
N LEU A 610 -20.83 2.98 -11.61
CA LEU A 610 -21.79 2.43 -12.55
C LEU A 610 -21.95 3.32 -13.80
N ARG A 611 -21.97 4.65 -13.65
CA ARG A 611 -21.97 5.57 -14.80
C ARG A 611 -20.75 5.40 -15.70
N TYR A 612 -19.55 5.28 -15.11
CA TYR A 612 -18.35 5.05 -15.88
C TYR A 612 -18.34 3.67 -16.54
N LEU A 613 -18.85 2.62 -15.87
CA LEU A 613 -19.05 1.32 -16.51
C LEU A 613 -20.05 1.39 -17.67
N ALA A 614 -21.14 2.14 -17.52
CA ALA A 614 -22.08 2.40 -18.62
C ALA A 614 -21.42 3.14 -19.79
N LEU A 615 -20.56 4.14 -19.52
CA LEU A 615 -19.79 4.84 -20.54
C LEU A 615 -18.80 3.92 -21.26
N ALA A 616 -18.31 2.86 -20.61
CA ALA A 616 -17.49 1.82 -21.22
C ALA A 616 -18.33 0.78 -22.00
N GLY A 617 -19.67 0.95 -22.04
CA GLY A 617 -20.62 0.14 -22.78
C GLY A 617 -21.17 -1.06 -22.02
N TYR A 618 -20.89 -1.20 -20.71
CA TYR A 618 -21.48 -2.26 -19.90
C TYR A 618 -22.96 -1.99 -19.61
N ASN A 619 -23.74 -3.05 -19.60
CA ASN A 619 -25.14 -2.97 -19.21
C ASN A 619 -25.24 -2.98 -17.68
N VAL A 620 -25.24 -1.80 -17.09
CA VAL A 620 -25.36 -1.62 -15.64
C VAL A 620 -26.82 -1.36 -15.26
N PRO A 621 -27.25 -1.81 -14.06
CA PRO A 621 -28.60 -1.54 -13.58
C PRO A 621 -28.87 -0.04 -13.51
N SER A 622 -29.96 0.40 -14.12
CA SER A 622 -30.40 1.80 -14.05
C SER A 622 -31.78 1.87 -13.41
N ASN A 623 -31.91 2.77 -12.50
CA ASN A 623 -33.13 3.24 -11.85
C ASN A 623 -33.76 2.44 -10.70
N PRO A 624 -34.01 3.10 -9.72
CA PRO A 624 -34.37 2.76 -8.35
C PRO A 624 -35.68 3.32 -7.77
N VAL A 625 -36.36 2.67 -6.80
CA VAL A 625 -37.62 3.06 -6.14
C VAL A 625 -37.79 2.59 -4.67
N PRO A 626 -38.58 3.30 -3.82
CA PRO A 626 -38.60 3.13 -2.37
C PRO A 626 -39.56 2.09 -1.79
N ILE A 627 -39.11 1.41 -0.73
CA ILE A 627 -39.96 0.55 0.14
C ILE A 627 -39.72 0.82 1.63
N ALA A 628 -40.70 0.45 2.47
CA ALA A 628 -40.65 0.63 3.90
C ALA A 628 -39.87 -0.47 4.63
N PRO A 629 -39.09 -0.15 5.67
CA PRO A 629 -38.50 -1.14 6.58
C PRO A 629 -39.56 -1.86 7.41
N SER A 630 -39.30 -3.14 7.71
CA SER A 630 -40.23 -3.97 8.48
C SER A 630 -39.58 -4.42 9.80
N ILE A 631 -40.01 -3.85 10.95
CA ILE A 631 -39.45 -4.13 12.25
C ILE A 631 -40.51 -4.18 13.33
N SER A 632 -40.34 -4.99 14.41
CA SER A 632 -41.32 -5.14 15.46
C SER A 632 -40.91 -4.69 16.88
N SER A 633 -39.68 -4.94 17.32
CA SER A 633 -39.19 -4.53 18.66
C SER A 633 -37.67 -4.53 18.74
N PHE A 634 -37.07 -3.64 19.53
CA PHE A 634 -35.64 -3.51 19.77
C PHE A 634 -35.28 -3.56 21.25
N ILE A 635 -34.01 -3.83 21.52
CA ILE A 635 -33.45 -3.83 22.89
C ILE A 635 -32.32 -2.80 22.95
N VAL A 636 -32.28 -1.97 23.98
CA VAL A 636 -31.25 -0.94 24.21
C VAL A 636 -29.85 -1.57 24.24
N GLY A 637 -28.92 -1.01 23.52
CA GLY A 637 -27.52 -1.46 23.43
C GLY A 637 -27.29 -2.70 22.58
N MET A 638 -28.31 -3.27 21.97
CA MET A 638 -28.18 -4.38 21.03
C MET A 638 -28.31 -3.88 19.61
N SER A 639 -27.30 -4.25 18.79
CA SER A 639 -27.36 -3.97 17.36
C SER A 639 -28.48 -4.74 16.69
N THR A 640 -29.22 -4.05 15.84
CA THR A 640 -30.35 -4.62 15.09
C THR A 640 -30.29 -4.12 13.65
N HIS A 641 -30.86 -4.88 12.74
CA HIS A 641 -30.88 -4.59 11.32
C HIS A 641 -32.21 -3.94 10.92
N ILE A 642 -32.12 -2.85 10.14
CA ILE A 642 -33.24 -2.28 9.41
C ILE A 642 -33.02 -2.56 7.95
N THR A 643 -33.86 -3.42 7.40
CA THR A 643 -33.76 -3.84 6.02
C THR A 643 -34.95 -3.36 5.21
N GLY A 644 -34.74 -3.14 3.94
CA GLY A 644 -35.82 -2.82 3.01
C GLY A 644 -35.31 -2.91 1.57
N VAL A 645 -36.16 -2.58 0.63
CA VAL A 645 -35.80 -2.53 -0.78
C VAL A 645 -36.25 -1.19 -1.35
N PHE A 646 -35.37 -0.55 -2.08
CA PHE A 646 -35.62 0.71 -2.77
C PHE A 646 -35.93 0.43 -4.24
N SER A 647 -37.11 0.66 -4.70
CA SER A 647 -37.53 0.31 -6.03
C SER A 647 -38.69 1.19 -6.58
N ASN A 648 -38.84 1.45 -7.95
CA ASN A 648 -39.88 2.26 -8.60
C ASN A 648 -41.27 1.67 -8.34
N PRO A 649 -42.23 2.39 -7.74
CA PRO A 649 -43.58 1.88 -7.51
C PRO A 649 -44.33 1.61 -8.78
N VAL A 650 -43.90 2.16 -9.93
CA VAL A 650 -44.59 2.03 -11.22
C VAL A 650 -43.92 0.97 -12.10
N THR A 651 -42.61 1.01 -12.23
CA THR A 651 -41.86 0.13 -13.14
C THR A 651 -41.26 -1.11 -12.44
N GLY A 652 -41.18 -1.12 -11.12
CA GLY A 652 -40.54 -2.19 -10.34
C GLY A 652 -39.02 -2.18 -10.38
N GLU A 653 -38.46 -1.23 -11.09
CA GLU A 653 -37.03 -1.05 -11.23
C GLU A 653 -36.32 -0.87 -9.88
N LYS A 654 -35.13 -1.44 -9.69
CA LYS A 654 -34.37 -1.47 -8.46
C LYS A 654 -33.29 -0.37 -8.38
N TYR A 655 -33.03 0.24 -7.22
CA TYR A 655 -32.09 1.35 -7.03
C TYR A 655 -30.83 0.86 -6.36
N ASP A 656 -29.74 0.87 -7.10
CA ASP A 656 -28.44 0.39 -6.67
C ASP A 656 -27.56 1.57 -6.21
N GLY A 657 -26.73 1.37 -5.14
CA GLY A 657 -25.76 2.34 -4.62
C GLY A 657 -26.34 3.67 -4.15
N MET A 658 -27.61 3.73 -3.83
CA MET A 658 -28.24 4.93 -3.29
C MET A 658 -28.04 5.00 -1.78
N VAL A 659 -27.78 6.19 -1.26
CA VAL A 659 -27.76 6.40 0.19
C VAL A 659 -29.13 6.08 0.77
N ALA A 660 -29.16 5.18 1.75
CA ALA A 660 -30.30 4.92 2.61
C ALA A 660 -29.97 5.45 4.01
N VAL A 661 -30.66 6.50 4.43
CA VAL A 661 -30.51 7.09 5.78
C VAL A 661 -31.64 6.56 6.63
N ILE A 662 -31.31 5.92 7.75
CA ILE A 662 -32.32 5.56 8.73
C ILE A 662 -32.54 6.72 9.66
N GLN A 663 -33.80 7.15 9.76
CA GLN A 663 -34.22 8.23 10.63
C GLN A 663 -35.12 7.67 11.75
N GLU A 664 -34.98 8.22 12.95
CA GLU A 664 -35.83 7.93 14.10
C GLU A 664 -36.54 9.18 14.61
N THR A 665 -37.70 8.99 15.26
CA THR A 665 -38.41 10.03 15.98
C THR A 665 -39.19 9.44 17.17
N LYS A 666 -39.39 10.26 18.20
CA LYS A 666 -40.29 9.95 19.33
C LYS A 666 -41.65 10.62 19.21
N ASP A 667 -41.75 11.68 18.46
CA ASP A 667 -42.93 12.56 18.34
C ASP A 667 -43.61 12.50 16.96
N ASN A 668 -43.03 11.71 16.03
CA ASN A 668 -43.44 11.66 14.63
C ASN A 668 -43.41 13.03 13.90
N ALA A 669 -42.70 13.99 14.44
CA ALA A 669 -42.54 15.33 13.88
C ALA A 669 -41.07 15.67 13.61
N THR A 670 -40.21 15.47 14.61
CA THR A 670 -38.79 15.78 14.53
C THR A 670 -37.98 14.51 14.25
N TRP A 671 -37.48 14.37 13.04
CA TRP A 671 -36.74 13.23 12.59
C TRP A 671 -35.21 13.43 12.73
N LYS A 672 -34.54 12.47 13.32
CA LYS A 672 -33.09 12.44 13.51
C LYS A 672 -32.49 11.29 12.73
N ASN A 673 -31.44 11.56 11.97
CA ASN A 673 -30.64 10.53 11.33
C ASN A 673 -29.91 9.69 12.39
N VAL A 674 -29.94 8.36 12.29
CA VAL A 674 -29.30 7.45 13.27
C VAL A 674 -28.30 6.50 12.66
N ALA A 675 -28.46 6.17 11.39
CA ALA A 675 -27.50 5.34 10.67
C ALA A 675 -27.67 5.53 9.17
N THR A 676 -26.66 5.11 8.42
CA THR A 676 -26.66 5.15 6.96
C THR A 676 -26.18 3.83 6.39
N GLY A 677 -26.63 3.53 5.20
CA GLY A 677 -26.17 2.42 4.39
C GLY A 677 -26.45 2.74 2.93
N GLU A 678 -26.22 1.78 2.08
CA GLU A 678 -26.50 1.93 0.66
C GLU A 678 -27.34 0.74 0.14
N THR A 679 -27.95 0.93 -0.99
CA THR A 679 -28.74 -0.12 -1.66
C THR A 679 -27.87 -0.95 -2.57
N ASP A 680 -28.10 -2.25 -2.62
CA ASP A 680 -27.44 -3.20 -3.54
C ASP A 680 -28.11 -3.23 -4.93
N SER A 681 -27.58 -4.03 -5.84
CA SER A 681 -28.08 -4.21 -7.20
C SER A 681 -29.53 -4.71 -7.29
N GLN A 682 -30.11 -5.15 -6.16
CA GLN A 682 -31.53 -5.49 -6.04
C GLN A 682 -32.31 -4.36 -5.37
N GLY A 683 -31.68 -3.21 -5.16
CA GLY A 683 -32.23 -2.08 -4.43
C GLY A 683 -32.40 -2.36 -2.93
N LYS A 684 -31.83 -3.44 -2.43
CA LYS A 684 -31.93 -3.84 -1.02
C LYS A 684 -30.93 -3.06 -0.19
N PHE A 685 -31.38 -2.52 0.94
CA PHE A 685 -30.50 -2.00 1.98
C PHE A 685 -30.62 -2.82 3.27
N ASP A 686 -29.52 -2.85 4.02
CA ASP A 686 -29.42 -3.48 5.33
C ASP A 686 -28.57 -2.58 6.22
N VAL A 687 -29.22 -1.84 7.13
CA VAL A 687 -28.57 -0.84 7.96
C VAL A 687 -28.61 -1.26 9.40
N VAL A 688 -27.46 -1.32 10.03
CA VAL A 688 -27.33 -1.66 11.47
C VAL A 688 -27.53 -0.41 12.31
N ILE A 689 -28.44 -0.49 13.29
CA ILE A 689 -28.61 0.53 14.32
C ILE A 689 -28.42 -0.08 15.71
N THR A 690 -28.03 0.75 16.68
CA THR A 690 -27.93 0.36 18.10
C THR A 690 -28.67 1.39 18.93
N PRO A 691 -29.95 1.13 19.34
CA PRO A 691 -30.73 2.06 20.14
C PRO A 691 -30.03 2.37 21.46
N SER A 692 -29.94 3.64 21.84
CA SER A 692 -29.28 4.08 23.06
C SER A 692 -30.26 4.16 24.27
N ASP A 693 -31.55 4.38 23.98
CA ASP A 693 -32.57 4.66 25.00
C ASP A 693 -33.83 3.85 24.81
N LYS A 694 -34.53 3.57 25.92
CA LYS A 694 -35.84 2.96 25.88
C LYS A 694 -36.94 3.94 25.50
N GLY A 695 -37.99 3.44 24.88
CA GLY A 695 -39.16 4.22 24.54
C GLY A 695 -39.90 3.70 23.33
N ALA A 696 -40.93 4.44 22.91
CA ALA A 696 -41.56 4.21 21.61
C ALA A 696 -40.94 5.11 20.53
N TYR A 697 -40.52 4.51 19.49
CA TYR A 697 -39.88 5.19 18.35
C TYR A 697 -40.59 4.85 17.05
N TRP A 698 -40.54 5.77 16.11
CA TRP A 698 -40.85 5.49 14.71
C TRP A 698 -39.57 5.56 13.91
N TYR A 699 -39.36 4.59 13.04
CA TYR A 699 -38.24 4.52 12.09
C TYR A 699 -38.76 4.65 10.68
N ARG A 700 -38.02 5.37 9.84
CA ARG A 700 -38.24 5.44 8.40
C ARG A 700 -36.91 5.40 7.65
N ALA A 701 -36.93 5.00 6.40
CA ALA A 701 -35.81 5.20 5.49
C ALA A 701 -35.99 6.54 4.76
N TYR A 702 -34.94 7.31 4.65
CA TYR A 702 -34.84 8.54 3.89
C TYR A 702 -33.77 8.33 2.80
N PHE A 703 -34.13 8.57 1.55
CA PHE A 703 -33.26 8.53 0.41
C PHE A 703 -33.08 9.97 -0.10
N PRO A 704 -31.93 10.61 0.13
CA PRO A 704 -31.70 12.01 -0.25
C PRO A 704 -31.65 12.19 -1.77
N GLY A 705 -31.65 11.11 -2.54
CA GLY A 705 -31.49 11.15 -3.98
C GLY A 705 -30.07 11.31 -4.42
N ALA A 706 -29.17 11.33 -3.46
CA ALA A 706 -27.72 11.34 -3.65
C ALA A 706 -27.20 9.91 -3.70
N THR A 707 -26.08 9.75 -4.34
CA THR A 707 -25.36 8.46 -4.34
C THR A 707 -24.55 8.34 -3.05
N ALA A 708 -24.27 7.11 -2.64
CA ALA A 708 -23.40 6.84 -1.51
C ALA A 708 -22.05 7.57 -1.62
N ALA A 709 -21.70 7.88 -2.78
CA ALA A 709 -20.50 8.50 -3.18
C ALA A 709 -20.49 10.02 -3.15
N ASP A 710 -21.57 10.65 -3.61
CA ASP A 710 -21.72 12.09 -3.39
C ASP A 710 -21.74 12.37 -1.88
N ALA A 711 -22.30 11.46 -1.09
CA ALA A 711 -22.27 11.50 0.37
C ALA A 711 -20.84 11.34 0.94
N ALA A 712 -20.09 10.36 0.46
CA ALA A 712 -18.71 10.15 0.88
C ALA A 712 -17.79 11.32 0.47
N PHE A 713 -17.99 11.87 -0.73
CA PHE A 713 -17.25 13.04 -1.24
C PHE A 713 -17.41 14.27 -0.37
N ALA A 714 -18.61 14.49 0.11
CA ALA A 714 -18.89 15.62 1.00
C ALA A 714 -18.40 15.38 2.44
N GLY A 715 -17.72 14.26 2.72
CA GLY A 715 -17.30 13.90 4.07
C GLY A 715 -18.48 13.49 4.98
N ALA A 716 -19.56 12.99 4.37
CA ALA A 716 -20.76 12.56 5.06
C ALA A 716 -20.49 11.28 5.87
N ALA A 717 -19.82 11.41 7.01
CA ALA A 717 -19.64 10.32 7.95
C ALA A 717 -20.83 10.24 8.92
N GLY A 718 -21.75 9.31 8.68
CA GLY A 718 -22.77 8.91 9.62
C GLY A 718 -23.96 9.86 9.77
N ALA A 719 -24.68 9.67 10.89
CA ALA A 719 -25.99 10.23 11.13
C ALA A 719 -26.13 11.76 11.21
N ASN A 720 -25.04 12.49 11.40
CA ASN A 720 -25.08 13.95 11.64
C ASN A 720 -24.88 14.82 10.39
N PHE A 721 -24.82 14.21 9.22
CA PHE A 721 -24.59 14.95 7.98
C PHE A 721 -25.89 15.55 7.43
N ASP A 722 -25.79 16.73 6.82
CA ASP A 722 -26.90 17.36 6.10
C ASP A 722 -26.93 16.86 4.64
N TYR A 723 -27.65 15.78 4.42
CA TYR A 723 -27.81 15.16 3.09
C TYR A 723 -28.52 16.03 2.07
N SER A 724 -29.19 17.14 2.49
CA SER A 724 -29.87 18.06 1.58
C SER A 724 -28.88 18.93 0.77
N ALA A 725 -27.64 19.03 1.22
CA ALA A 725 -26.59 19.79 0.55
C ALA A 725 -25.89 19.00 -0.59
N LEU A 726 -26.24 17.73 -0.76
CA LEU A 726 -25.59 16.87 -1.77
C LEU A 726 -26.15 17.06 -3.18
N PRO A 727 -25.33 16.89 -4.23
CA PRO A 727 -25.85 16.76 -5.59
C PRO A 727 -26.82 15.57 -5.67
N THR A 728 -28.03 15.81 -6.12
CA THR A 728 -29.04 14.77 -6.22
C THR A 728 -29.13 14.26 -7.66
N VAL A 729 -29.12 12.95 -7.84
CA VAL A 729 -29.41 12.30 -9.14
C VAL A 729 -30.89 11.97 -9.28
N LEU A 730 -31.61 11.97 -8.15
CA LEU A 730 -33.06 11.76 -8.04
C LEU A 730 -33.63 12.73 -7.02
N PRO A 731 -34.94 13.04 -7.10
CA PRO A 731 -35.61 13.78 -6.04
C PRO A 731 -35.50 13.04 -4.69
N PRO A 732 -35.34 13.74 -3.57
CA PRO A 732 -35.35 13.12 -2.24
C PRO A 732 -36.66 12.39 -1.99
N VAL A 733 -36.59 11.19 -1.42
CA VAL A 733 -37.80 10.35 -1.15
C VAL A 733 -37.73 9.76 0.24
N TYR A 734 -38.86 9.70 0.91
CA TYR A 734 -39.04 8.98 2.19
C TYR A 734 -39.72 7.65 1.94
N SER A 735 -39.46 6.66 2.77
CA SER A 735 -40.24 5.43 2.78
C SER A 735 -41.72 5.76 3.01
N LEU A 736 -42.59 5.16 2.20
CA LEU A 736 -44.06 5.39 2.28
C LEU A 736 -44.66 4.96 3.63
N GLN A 737 -43.99 4.07 4.31
CA GLN A 737 -44.38 3.60 5.65
C GLN A 737 -43.27 3.84 6.65
N TYR A 738 -43.63 4.16 7.85
CA TYR A 738 -42.77 4.19 9.01
C TYR A 738 -43.28 3.21 10.06
N THR A 739 -42.37 2.50 10.70
CA THR A 739 -42.70 1.44 11.63
C THR A 739 -42.53 1.93 13.07
N LYS A 740 -43.57 1.80 13.85
CA LYS A 740 -43.54 2.06 15.31
C LYS A 740 -42.87 0.88 16.00
N VAL A 741 -41.82 1.17 16.74
CA VAL A 741 -41.05 0.16 17.44
C VAL A 741 -41.03 0.49 18.94
N SER A 742 -41.24 -0.53 19.78
CA SER A 742 -41.03 -0.42 21.23
C SER A 742 -39.57 -0.79 21.51
N VAL A 743 -38.81 0.16 22.04
CA VAL A 743 -37.45 -0.09 22.52
C VAL A 743 -37.51 -0.28 24.03
N SER A 744 -37.11 -1.47 24.48
CA SER A 744 -37.07 -1.83 25.89
C SER A 744 -35.65 -2.20 26.33
N THR A 745 -35.37 -2.08 27.63
CA THR A 745 -34.14 -2.69 28.14
C THR A 745 -34.26 -4.21 28.14
N LEU A 746 -33.16 -4.91 28.11
CA LEU A 746 -33.15 -6.36 28.25
C LEU A 746 -33.80 -6.78 29.58
N GLN A 747 -33.60 -5.97 30.63
CA GLN A 747 -34.21 -6.20 31.94
C GLN A 747 -35.74 -6.05 31.89
N ASP A 748 -36.29 -5.02 31.23
CA ASP A 748 -37.72 -4.84 31.06
C ASP A 748 -38.34 -6.01 30.31
N THR A 749 -37.66 -6.46 29.25
CA THR A 749 -38.09 -7.60 28.44
C THR A 749 -38.09 -8.89 29.24
N LEU A 750 -37.07 -9.14 30.05
CA LEU A 750 -36.98 -10.31 30.92
C LEU A 750 -38.00 -10.26 32.05
N GLN A 751 -38.27 -9.08 32.65
CA GLN A 751 -39.29 -8.92 33.67
C GLN A 751 -40.70 -9.17 33.15
N SER A 752 -40.97 -8.83 31.89
CA SER A 752 -42.26 -9.13 31.27
C SER A 752 -42.46 -10.63 30.99
N LEU A 753 -41.40 -11.43 31.03
CA LEU A 753 -41.37 -12.83 30.61
C LEU A 753 -41.26 -13.82 31.79
N ALA A 754 -40.77 -13.38 32.98
CA ALA A 754 -40.44 -14.28 34.09
C ALA A 754 -40.59 -13.63 35.48
N THR A 755 -40.56 -14.45 36.54
CA THR A 755 -40.53 -13.99 37.94
C THR A 755 -39.16 -13.33 38.24
N LYS A 756 -39.11 -12.51 39.34
CA LYS A 756 -37.90 -11.73 39.69
C LYS A 756 -36.62 -12.58 39.80
N ASP A 757 -36.71 -13.77 40.35
CA ASP A 757 -35.55 -14.66 40.53
C ASP A 757 -35.08 -15.27 39.25
N GLN A 758 -35.97 -15.55 38.31
CA GLN A 758 -35.65 -16.03 36.96
C GLN A 758 -35.01 -14.92 36.13
N VAL A 759 -35.45 -13.66 36.30
CA VAL A 759 -34.85 -12.48 35.65
C VAL A 759 -33.45 -12.27 36.16
N THR A 760 -33.20 -12.33 37.46
CA THR A 760 -31.88 -12.12 38.07
C THR A 760 -30.88 -13.20 37.58
N SER A 761 -31.29 -14.46 37.54
CA SER A 761 -30.46 -15.56 37.06
C SER A 761 -30.11 -15.43 35.56
N ALA A 762 -31.08 -15.06 34.74
CA ALA A 762 -30.88 -14.81 33.30
C ALA A 762 -30.00 -13.59 33.08
N GLN A 763 -30.15 -12.50 33.85
CA GLN A 763 -29.34 -11.29 33.77
C GLN A 763 -27.86 -11.59 34.08
N ASN A 764 -27.60 -12.40 35.14
CA ASN A 764 -26.22 -12.80 35.45
C ASN A 764 -25.59 -13.63 34.32
N SER A 765 -26.38 -14.52 33.71
CA SER A 765 -25.94 -15.32 32.57
C SER A 765 -25.65 -14.47 31.33
N ILE A 766 -26.48 -13.46 31.06
CA ILE A 766 -26.30 -12.51 29.94
C ILE A 766 -25.08 -11.65 30.17
N THR A 767 -24.85 -11.14 31.37
CA THR A 767 -23.67 -10.34 31.70
C THR A 767 -22.41 -11.16 31.52
N SER A 768 -22.43 -12.44 31.92
CA SER A 768 -21.32 -13.36 31.67
C SER A 768 -21.06 -13.60 30.18
N LEU A 769 -22.12 -13.77 29.40
CA LEU A 769 -22.03 -13.95 27.93
C LEU A 769 -21.60 -12.68 27.21
N GLN A 770 -22.06 -11.52 27.65
CA GLN A 770 -21.59 -10.23 27.10
C GLN A 770 -20.10 -10.00 27.36
N ALA A 771 -19.61 -10.40 28.54
CA ALA A 771 -18.19 -10.36 28.85
C ALA A 771 -17.38 -11.33 27.97
N GLN A 772 -17.93 -12.52 27.68
CA GLN A 772 -17.31 -13.48 26.76
C GLN A 772 -17.35 -13.02 25.31
N VAL A 773 -18.44 -12.39 24.86
CA VAL A 773 -18.60 -11.86 23.50
C VAL A 773 -17.71 -10.63 23.29
N SER A 774 -17.52 -9.79 24.31
CA SER A 774 -16.59 -8.64 24.20
C SER A 774 -15.12 -9.05 24.09
N GLN A 775 -14.76 -10.28 24.49
CA GLN A 775 -13.41 -10.85 24.31
C GLN A 775 -13.19 -11.45 22.91
N LEU A 776 -14.24 -11.66 22.14
CA LEU A 776 -14.21 -12.30 20.82
C LEU A 776 -14.49 -11.28 19.70
N THR A 777 -13.61 -10.33 19.51
CA THR A 777 -13.74 -9.27 18.48
C THR A 777 -13.63 -9.81 17.07
N GLY A 778 -14.59 -9.51 16.19
CA GLY A 778 -14.50 -9.50 14.73
C GLY A 778 -15.55 -10.31 13.96
N VAL A 779 -16.44 -9.61 13.34
CA VAL A 779 -17.14 -9.84 12.04
C VAL A 779 -18.18 -10.96 11.85
N ALA A 780 -18.33 -11.95 12.73
CA ALA A 780 -19.32 -13.03 12.46
C ALA A 780 -20.52 -13.11 13.41
N TYR A 781 -20.78 -12.16 14.27
CA TYR A 781 -21.51 -12.41 15.53
C TYR A 781 -22.91 -11.81 15.70
N GLY A 782 -23.42 -11.05 14.77
CA GLY A 782 -24.82 -10.60 14.86
C GLY A 782 -25.83 -11.76 14.92
N ALA A 783 -25.63 -12.79 14.11
CA ALA A 783 -26.53 -13.95 14.06
C ALA A 783 -26.39 -14.88 15.28
N ILE A 784 -25.18 -15.01 15.85
CA ILE A 784 -24.93 -15.85 17.03
C ILE A 784 -25.48 -15.19 18.29
N ALA A 785 -25.32 -13.85 18.44
CA ALA A 785 -25.86 -13.13 19.57
C ALA A 785 -27.40 -13.21 19.61
N VAL A 786 -28.07 -13.08 18.48
CA VAL A 786 -29.51 -13.25 18.35
C VAL A 786 -29.95 -14.69 18.68
N ALA A 787 -29.25 -15.69 18.21
CA ALA A 787 -29.54 -17.09 18.48
C ALA A 787 -29.37 -17.45 19.98
N VAL A 788 -28.35 -16.88 20.63
CA VAL A 788 -28.13 -17.09 22.08
C VAL A 788 -29.20 -16.40 22.91
N VAL A 789 -29.60 -15.18 22.55
CA VAL A 789 -30.68 -14.45 23.26
C VAL A 789 -32.04 -15.16 23.07
N LEU A 790 -32.32 -15.62 21.85
CA LEU A 790 -33.54 -16.40 21.61
C LEU A 790 -33.52 -17.76 22.33
N GLY A 791 -32.36 -18.38 22.45
CA GLY A 791 -32.17 -19.59 23.25
C GLY A 791 -32.40 -19.37 24.71
N LEU A 792 -31.92 -18.27 25.28
CA LEU A 792 -32.15 -17.91 26.71
C LEU A 792 -33.61 -17.55 26.97
N ILE A 793 -34.26 -16.83 26.07
CA ILE A 793 -35.71 -16.55 26.15
C ILE A 793 -36.51 -17.86 26.13
N ALA A 794 -36.14 -18.81 25.27
CA ALA A 794 -36.79 -20.12 25.20
C ALA A 794 -36.61 -20.92 26.52
N ILE A 795 -35.44 -20.84 27.17
CA ILE A 795 -35.16 -21.46 28.46
C ILE A 795 -36.03 -20.82 29.57
N VAL A 796 -36.14 -19.50 29.63
CA VAL A 796 -36.97 -18.77 30.58
C VAL A 796 -38.46 -19.10 30.40
N LEU A 797 -38.92 -19.17 29.15
CA LEU A 797 -40.29 -19.58 28.83
C LEU A 797 -40.59 -21.04 29.16
N ALA A 798 -39.59 -21.92 29.01
CA ALA A 798 -39.70 -23.33 29.40
C ALA A 798 -39.74 -23.51 30.93
N MET A 799 -39.01 -22.69 31.70
CA MET A 799 -39.05 -22.66 33.16
C MET A 799 -40.39 -22.12 33.71
N ARG A 800 -40.99 -21.11 33.04
CA ARG A 800 -42.30 -20.56 33.39
C ARG A 800 -43.46 -21.57 33.23
N LYS A 801 -43.31 -22.57 32.38
CA LYS A 801 -44.32 -23.64 32.18
C LYS A 801 -44.24 -24.77 33.20
N LYS A 802 -43.26 -24.76 34.11
CA LYS A 802 -43.08 -25.76 35.17
C LYS A 802 -43.46 -25.24 36.56
N SER A 803 -43.76 -23.97 36.75
CA SER A 803 -44.42 -23.36 37.88
C SER A 803 -45.88 -23.08 37.54
#